data_f32620c9a54f8fff23fe07a34ebfa5f4
#
_entry.id   f32620c9a54f8fff23fe07a34ebfa5f4
#
_cell.length_a   1.000
_cell.length_b   1.000
_cell.length_c   1.000
_cell.angle_alpha   90.00
_cell.angle_beta   90.00
_cell.angle_gamma   90.00
#
_symmetry.space_group_name_H-M   'P 1'
#
loop_
_entity.id
_entity.type
_entity.pdbx_description
1 polymer ?
#
loop_
_entity_poly.entity_id
_entity_poly.type
_entity_poly.pdbx_seq_one_letter_code
_entity_poly.pdbx_strand_id
1 'polypeptide(L)'
;MIKSIFIHALVFLCISSLSAQSLTQVSGTLTGEDPNEKLAYASVIVRQDALVVETVITNDKGEFKIEGIKTGKYTVEFQFLSFENATVALDVDGSKSNINLGTTKLKSNVTSLNEVVVTSETSQLALKLDKKVFDVGKDLISKGGSATQVLDNVPSVRVDPSGSVSLRGNSNVLILINGRKSGLTSIQGLEQIPAETIKSIELITNPSSRYDASGSAGIINIVLKKNTKQDLSGSMTLSTGIPADHRILGSINYKKGKFNLFSNFGVRYSDYVGLNTRDQVTTTNGNPLFLTQREDQDRHDDGGLVYLGLDYAIDDNNSITTAFYRNQTKDKDTNTFNYEFSGADNRHIRTIADSEEKRSYNQLEFNYTKTFKKPGQKFTIDGQYDFWDSTKYFNIQRRTITPNNGDQSIINTKSNRGNDDVVIQADFVTPLSKTSNFETGVKVEHRIVSTDFAANEDVNGVLQPIPGFNNGLDYREQIFGGYVQYGDKINKFSYQLGLRTEYTTIQIKDQNTRNVLRDSTYTRLFPSVNLNYALTEKTTAQLNYSQRINRPNLFQLNPFPELQDFNSRIFGNINLLPSLTDGIELGILSKVKGLVLNPSLYYSRTKNNFQYFTSQNDQDVFEAVLVNLDEETRFGLEISAQYAPTKWLSLNAVINAYSFDQKGNVGTTNLDYSNETWTATLLGQAKFPKNFTLQTKFEYQAAESDAQTHTKSFYYLNMALGKSLFKNNGSLTLGVSNIFNTRKTRETTTGNDFVVNQMTNFNAARWNLNFNYRFNKGKNRKEHQSNRE
;
A
#
# COMPACT_ATOMS: atom_id res chain seq x y z
N MET A 1 -56.10 -64.15 15.77
CA MET A 1 -54.74 -64.72 15.78
C MET A 1 -54.07 -64.72 14.40
N ILE A 2 -54.79 -64.75 13.30
CA ILE A 2 -54.18 -64.77 11.95
C ILE A 2 -53.62 -63.42 11.44
N LYS A 3 -54.15 -62.27 11.89
CA LYS A 3 -53.68 -60.93 11.52
C LYS A 3 -52.37 -60.50 12.20
N SER A 4 -52.01 -61.14 13.33
CA SER A 4 -50.72 -60.80 14.01
C SER A 4 -49.51 -61.51 13.40
N ILE A 5 -49.72 -62.68 12.77
CA ILE A 5 -48.69 -63.50 12.16
C ILE A 5 -48.23 -62.90 10.83
N PHE A 6 -49.10 -62.19 10.07
CA PHE A 6 -48.78 -61.57 8.81
C PHE A 6 -47.96 -60.30 9.00
N ILE A 7 -48.20 -59.55 10.13
CA ILE A 7 -47.41 -58.32 10.39
C ILE A 7 -45.96 -58.66 10.83
N HIS A 8 -45.75 -59.74 11.57
CA HIS A 8 -44.42 -60.18 12.00
C HIS A 8 -43.61 -60.84 10.84
N ALA A 9 -44.27 -61.47 9.89
CA ALA A 9 -43.64 -62.01 8.70
C ALA A 9 -43.24 -60.91 7.73
N LEU A 10 -44.02 -59.82 7.62
CA LEU A 10 -43.68 -58.66 6.77
C LEU A 10 -42.55 -57.81 7.34
N VAL A 11 -42.44 -57.75 8.70
CA VAL A 11 -41.26 -57.04 9.34
C VAL A 11 -40.01 -57.88 9.27
N PHE A 12 -40.06 -59.20 9.21
CA PHE A 12 -38.93 -60.07 9.09
C PHE A 12 -38.38 -60.16 7.62
N LEU A 13 -39.20 -59.87 6.60
CA LEU A 13 -38.79 -59.81 5.20
C LEU A 13 -38.16 -58.47 4.81
N CYS A 14 -38.38 -57.37 5.61
CA CYS A 14 -37.75 -56.12 5.38
C CYS A 14 -36.34 -55.95 6.00
N ILE A 15 -35.85 -56.96 6.75
CA ILE A 15 -34.54 -56.90 7.44
C ILE A 15 -33.42 -57.62 6.63
N SER A 16 -33.75 -58.28 5.50
CA SER A 16 -32.78 -59.08 4.75
C SER A 16 -32.14 -58.39 3.51
N SER A 17 -32.16 -57.07 3.43
CA SER A 17 -31.45 -56.33 2.36
C SER A 17 -30.51 -55.23 2.90
N LEU A 18 -29.93 -55.41 4.07
CA LEU A 18 -28.68 -54.69 4.37
C LEU A 18 -27.54 -55.39 3.65
N SER A 19 -27.28 -54.97 2.41
CA SER A 19 -26.03 -55.29 1.74
C SER A 19 -24.92 -54.69 2.59
N ALA A 20 -24.17 -55.53 3.28
CA ALA A 20 -22.93 -55.13 3.94
C ALA A 20 -21.99 -54.57 2.85
N GLN A 21 -21.97 -53.26 2.68
CA GLN A 21 -20.95 -52.61 1.86
C GLN A 21 -19.60 -52.95 2.51
N SER A 22 -18.78 -53.69 1.82
CA SER A 22 -17.41 -53.98 2.25
C SER A 22 -16.65 -52.67 2.32
N LEU A 23 -16.26 -52.24 3.51
CA LEU A 23 -15.40 -51.08 3.72
C LEU A 23 -13.96 -51.52 3.51
N THR A 24 -13.26 -50.81 2.63
CA THR A 24 -11.86 -51.08 2.28
C THR A 24 -10.93 -50.12 3.01
N GLN A 25 -9.83 -50.63 3.53
CA GLN A 25 -8.73 -49.86 4.08
C GLN A 25 -7.73 -49.58 3.00
N VAL A 26 -7.24 -48.34 2.88
CA VAL A 26 -6.18 -47.94 1.94
C VAL A 26 -4.97 -47.47 2.73
N SER A 27 -3.78 -47.93 2.36
CA SER A 27 -2.52 -47.58 3.04
C SER A 27 -1.41 -47.36 2.02
N GLY A 28 -0.33 -46.71 2.47
CA GLY A 28 0.87 -46.47 1.67
C GLY A 28 1.90 -45.62 2.42
N THR A 29 3.00 -45.30 1.75
CA THR A 29 4.09 -44.48 2.29
C THR A 29 4.43 -43.34 1.34
N LEU A 30 4.70 -42.14 1.88
CA LEU A 30 5.11 -40.96 1.13
C LEU A 30 6.60 -40.68 1.36
N THR A 31 7.36 -40.47 0.27
CA THR A 31 8.77 -40.08 0.35
C THR A 31 9.05 -38.92 -0.59
N GLY A 32 10.13 -38.15 -0.31
CA GLY A 32 10.71 -37.24 -1.28
C GLY A 32 11.39 -37.94 -2.44
N GLU A 33 12.18 -37.24 -3.23
CA GLU A 33 13.00 -37.77 -4.28
C GLU A 33 14.05 -38.78 -3.76
N ASP A 34 14.61 -38.52 -2.56
CA ASP A 34 15.42 -39.47 -1.81
C ASP A 34 14.49 -40.45 -1.06
N PRO A 35 14.60 -41.77 -1.27
CA PRO A 35 13.78 -42.77 -0.59
C PRO A 35 13.93 -42.76 0.96
N ASN A 36 15.03 -42.23 1.47
CA ASN A 36 15.24 -42.03 2.90
C ASN A 36 14.54 -40.79 3.49
N GLU A 37 14.13 -39.84 2.63
CA GLU A 37 13.38 -38.65 3.00
C GLU A 37 11.91 -39.01 3.22
N LYS A 38 11.53 -39.42 4.44
CA LYS A 38 10.15 -39.74 4.79
C LYS A 38 9.35 -38.46 4.98
N LEU A 39 8.24 -38.31 4.24
CA LEU A 39 7.41 -37.10 4.31
C LEU A 39 6.38 -37.26 5.43
N ALA A 40 6.78 -36.94 6.65
CA ALA A 40 5.94 -36.93 7.84
C ALA A 40 4.93 -35.79 7.82
N TYR A 41 3.70 -36.05 8.26
CA TYR A 41 2.59 -35.07 8.32
C TYR A 41 2.19 -34.46 6.96
N ALA A 42 2.42 -35.18 5.87
CA ALA A 42 1.89 -34.84 4.57
C ALA A 42 0.38 -35.10 4.49
N SER A 43 -0.36 -34.28 3.78
CA SER A 43 -1.80 -34.46 3.58
C SER A 43 -2.07 -35.49 2.50
N VAL A 44 -2.95 -36.45 2.77
CA VAL A 44 -3.45 -37.47 1.85
C VAL A 44 -4.96 -37.31 1.74
N ILE A 45 -5.43 -36.90 0.57
CA ILE A 45 -6.81 -36.50 0.32
C ILE A 45 -7.42 -37.49 -0.68
N VAL A 46 -8.49 -38.18 -0.28
CA VAL A 46 -9.25 -39.04 -1.18
C VAL A 46 -10.42 -38.25 -1.78
N ARG A 47 -10.50 -38.26 -3.10
CA ARG A 47 -11.56 -37.57 -3.83
C ARG A 47 -12.36 -38.56 -4.69
N GLN A 48 -13.65 -38.34 -4.76
CA GLN A 48 -14.52 -38.92 -5.77
C GLN A 48 -15.02 -37.76 -6.65
N ASP A 49 -14.56 -37.69 -7.88
CA ASP A 49 -14.70 -36.52 -8.76
C ASP A 49 -14.18 -35.23 -8.10
N ALA A 50 -15.08 -34.25 -7.86
CA ALA A 50 -14.74 -32.98 -7.21
C ALA A 50 -14.96 -32.98 -5.68
N LEU A 51 -15.51 -34.05 -5.10
CA LEU A 51 -15.85 -34.15 -3.67
C LEU A 51 -14.71 -34.81 -2.90
N VAL A 52 -14.32 -34.18 -1.78
CA VAL A 52 -13.41 -34.77 -0.80
C VAL A 52 -14.20 -35.79 0.02
N VAL A 53 -13.78 -37.06 -0.05
CA VAL A 53 -14.39 -38.16 0.69
C VAL A 53 -13.75 -38.34 2.04
N GLU A 54 -12.39 -38.30 2.11
CA GLU A 54 -11.62 -38.48 3.33
C GLU A 54 -10.30 -37.74 3.25
N THR A 55 -9.75 -37.33 4.38
CA THR A 55 -8.44 -36.67 4.47
C THR A 55 -7.71 -37.15 5.72
N VAL A 56 -6.52 -37.69 5.55
CA VAL A 56 -5.61 -38.11 6.62
C VAL A 56 -4.23 -37.48 6.44
N ILE A 57 -3.39 -37.56 7.47
CA ILE A 57 -2.00 -37.13 7.44
C ILE A 57 -1.06 -38.33 7.63
N THR A 58 0.12 -38.28 7.01
CA THR A 58 1.15 -39.31 7.21
C THR A 58 1.73 -39.22 8.64
N ASN A 59 2.16 -40.36 9.18
CA ASN A 59 2.85 -40.43 10.47
C ASN A 59 4.35 -40.02 10.34
N ASP A 60 5.12 -40.12 11.45
CA ASP A 60 6.56 -39.78 11.49
C ASP A 60 7.42 -40.57 10.48
N LYS A 61 6.94 -41.72 10.00
CA LYS A 61 7.62 -42.55 9.02
C LYS A 61 7.13 -42.31 7.59
N GLY A 62 6.27 -41.31 7.39
CA GLY A 62 5.64 -41.03 6.11
C GLY A 62 4.54 -42.01 5.71
N GLU A 63 4.05 -42.87 6.63
CA GLU A 63 3.01 -43.84 6.38
C GLU A 63 1.62 -43.25 6.61
N PHE A 64 0.64 -43.63 5.78
CA PHE A 64 -0.77 -43.25 5.95
C PHE A 64 -1.68 -44.45 5.93
N LYS A 65 -2.83 -44.30 6.59
CA LYS A 65 -3.88 -45.31 6.64
C LYS A 65 -5.24 -44.63 6.58
N ILE A 66 -6.08 -45.03 5.65
CA ILE A 66 -7.43 -44.53 5.45
C ILE A 66 -8.38 -45.70 5.61
N GLU A 67 -9.36 -45.55 6.45
CA GLU A 67 -10.34 -46.62 6.75
C GLU A 67 -11.73 -46.25 6.22
N GLY A 68 -12.52 -47.25 5.85
CA GLY A 68 -13.94 -47.02 5.56
C GLY A 68 -14.23 -46.54 4.13
N ILE A 69 -13.34 -46.73 3.17
CA ILE A 69 -13.61 -46.38 1.78
C ILE A 69 -14.58 -47.39 1.16
N LYS A 70 -15.65 -46.87 0.58
CA LYS A 70 -16.68 -47.69 -0.10
C LYS A 70 -16.21 -48.08 -1.49
N THR A 71 -16.91 -49.07 -2.10
CA THR A 71 -16.69 -49.39 -3.51
C THR A 71 -16.91 -48.19 -4.43
N GLY A 72 -15.96 -47.94 -5.34
CA GLY A 72 -16.01 -46.81 -6.24
C GLY A 72 -14.63 -46.45 -6.82
N LYS A 73 -14.61 -45.51 -7.76
CA LYS A 73 -13.38 -44.94 -8.33
C LYS A 73 -13.05 -43.62 -7.63
N TYR A 74 -11.81 -43.53 -7.18
CA TYR A 74 -11.31 -42.41 -6.41
C TYR A 74 -9.99 -41.92 -6.96
N THR A 75 -9.61 -40.70 -6.58
CA THR A 75 -8.27 -40.14 -6.78
C THR A 75 -7.70 -39.84 -5.41
N VAL A 76 -6.52 -40.38 -5.10
CA VAL A 76 -5.76 -40.04 -3.90
C VAL A 76 -4.76 -38.96 -4.25
N GLU A 77 -4.92 -37.80 -3.68
CA GLU A 77 -4.06 -36.62 -3.87
C GLU A 77 -3.13 -36.49 -2.67
N PHE A 78 -1.83 -36.37 -2.94
CA PHE A 78 -0.79 -36.21 -1.94
C PHE A 78 -0.25 -34.79 -1.98
N GLN A 79 -0.24 -34.10 -0.85
CA GLN A 79 0.22 -32.72 -0.72
C GLN A 79 1.21 -32.60 0.44
N PHE A 80 2.37 -32.03 0.14
CA PHE A 80 3.38 -31.70 1.15
C PHE A 80 4.06 -30.39 0.82
N LEU A 81 4.39 -29.63 1.87
CA LEU A 81 5.00 -28.30 1.72
C LEU A 81 6.34 -28.40 0.99
N SER A 82 6.54 -27.57 -0.04
CA SER A 82 7.74 -27.55 -0.90
C SER A 82 7.87 -28.73 -1.85
N PHE A 83 6.79 -29.51 -2.07
CA PHE A 83 6.74 -30.58 -3.07
C PHE A 83 5.59 -30.35 -4.06
N GLU A 84 5.73 -30.89 -5.27
CA GLU A 84 4.64 -30.92 -6.24
C GLU A 84 3.57 -31.91 -5.78
N ASN A 85 2.30 -31.54 -5.94
CA ASN A 85 1.20 -32.46 -5.63
C ASN A 85 1.25 -33.67 -6.56
N ALA A 86 1.13 -34.87 -6.03
CA ALA A 86 0.98 -36.09 -6.80
C ALA A 86 -0.42 -36.68 -6.65
N THR A 87 -0.91 -37.34 -7.66
CA THR A 87 -2.21 -38.03 -7.64
C THR A 87 -2.08 -39.46 -8.07
N VAL A 88 -2.76 -40.35 -7.38
CA VAL A 88 -2.83 -41.79 -7.72
C VAL A 88 -4.30 -42.20 -7.89
N ALA A 89 -4.65 -42.83 -8.96
CA ALA A 89 -5.98 -43.40 -9.16
C ALA A 89 -6.18 -44.63 -8.25
N LEU A 90 -7.31 -44.69 -7.57
CA LEU A 90 -7.68 -45.77 -6.68
C LEU A 90 -9.04 -46.34 -7.12
N ASP A 91 -9.06 -47.60 -7.52
CA ASP A 91 -10.28 -48.34 -7.84
C ASP A 91 -10.57 -49.34 -6.69
N VAL A 92 -11.67 -49.13 -5.99
CA VAL A 92 -12.11 -50.00 -4.91
C VAL A 92 -13.30 -50.84 -5.41
N ASP A 93 -13.03 -52.05 -5.81
CA ASP A 93 -14.02 -52.99 -6.38
C ASP A 93 -14.73 -53.87 -5.32
N GLY A 94 -14.32 -53.73 -4.07
CA GLY A 94 -14.88 -54.52 -2.95
C GLY A 94 -14.31 -55.93 -2.80
N SER A 95 -13.40 -56.34 -3.68
CA SER A 95 -12.79 -57.67 -3.64
C SER A 95 -11.70 -57.79 -2.57
N LYS A 96 -11.08 -56.65 -2.17
CA LYS A 96 -10.01 -56.56 -1.17
C LYS A 96 -10.42 -55.68 0.02
N SER A 97 -10.20 -56.23 1.21
CA SER A 97 -10.41 -55.48 2.45
C SER A 97 -9.27 -54.45 2.73
N ASN A 98 -8.10 -54.66 2.11
CA ASN A 98 -6.92 -53.78 2.22
C ASN A 98 -6.28 -53.52 0.86
N ILE A 99 -6.08 -52.26 0.51
CA ILE A 99 -5.34 -51.82 -0.68
C ILE A 99 -4.11 -51.06 -0.23
N ASN A 100 -2.93 -51.51 -0.62
CA ASN A 100 -1.68 -50.83 -0.38
C ASN A 100 -1.22 -50.15 -1.68
N LEU A 101 -1.12 -48.79 -1.65
CA LEU A 101 -0.66 -47.98 -2.79
C LEU A 101 0.88 -47.99 -2.96
N GLY A 102 1.60 -48.69 -2.05
CA GLY A 102 3.06 -48.70 -2.08
C GLY A 102 3.67 -47.37 -1.66
N THR A 103 4.85 -47.09 -2.20
CA THR A 103 5.56 -45.83 -1.92
C THR A 103 5.33 -44.82 -3.05
N THR A 104 4.69 -43.70 -2.71
CA THR A 104 4.52 -42.59 -3.64
C THR A 104 5.64 -41.55 -3.38
N LYS A 105 6.34 -41.16 -4.47
CA LYS A 105 7.40 -40.15 -4.42
C LYS A 105 6.85 -38.80 -4.84
N LEU A 106 7.08 -37.78 -4.03
CA LEU A 106 6.82 -36.39 -4.40
C LEU A 106 8.11 -35.74 -4.90
N LYS A 107 8.00 -34.98 -5.99
CA LYS A 107 9.10 -34.15 -6.49
C LYS A 107 9.21 -32.88 -5.68
N SER A 108 10.44 -32.53 -5.27
CA SER A 108 10.69 -31.28 -4.57
C SER A 108 10.42 -30.08 -5.49
N ASN A 109 9.52 -29.20 -5.10
CA ASN A 109 9.26 -27.95 -5.81
C ASN A 109 10.24 -26.88 -5.30
N VAL A 110 11.48 -26.92 -5.78
CA VAL A 110 12.53 -25.97 -5.42
C VAL A 110 12.30 -24.65 -6.16
N THR A 111 11.25 -23.95 -5.83
CA THR A 111 11.05 -22.58 -6.27
C THR A 111 11.19 -21.66 -5.07
N SER A 112 12.36 -21.05 -4.94
CA SER A 112 12.72 -19.91 -4.09
C SER A 112 12.70 -20.08 -2.57
N LEU A 113 13.67 -19.49 -1.93
CA LEU A 113 13.76 -19.13 -0.48
C LEU A 113 12.56 -18.27 0.01
N ASN A 114 11.43 -18.44 -0.61
CA ASN A 114 10.26 -17.64 -0.36
C ASN A 114 9.19 -18.52 0.25
N GLU A 115 8.76 -18.06 1.41
CA GLU A 115 7.41 -18.35 1.84
C GLU A 115 7.23 -19.43 2.91
N VAL A 116 7.22 -18.98 4.15
CA VAL A 116 6.21 -19.53 5.06
C VAL A 116 4.88 -18.88 4.68
N VAL A 117 4.23 -19.37 3.62
CA VAL A 117 2.87 -18.94 3.26
C VAL A 117 1.92 -19.55 4.27
N VAL A 118 1.42 -18.70 5.11
CA VAL A 118 0.26 -18.98 5.93
C VAL A 118 -0.97 -18.81 5.06
N THR A 119 -1.35 -19.80 4.30
CA THR A 119 -2.66 -19.84 3.65
C THR A 119 -3.71 -20.36 4.61
N SER A 120 -4.30 -19.45 5.38
CA SER A 120 -5.66 -19.69 5.88
C SER A 120 -6.63 -19.17 4.80
N GLU A 121 -7.63 -19.94 4.42
CA GLU A 121 -8.68 -19.53 3.46
C GLU A 121 -9.46 -18.28 3.91
N THR A 122 -9.24 -17.81 5.14
CA THR A 122 -9.86 -16.64 5.77
C THR A 122 -8.86 -15.50 6.00
N SER A 123 -7.57 -15.67 5.74
CA SER A 123 -6.53 -14.69 6.10
C SER A 123 -6.34 -13.63 5.02
N GLN A 124 -6.54 -12.36 5.38
CA GLN A 124 -6.20 -11.20 4.55
C GLN A 124 -4.71 -10.84 4.64
N LEU A 125 -4.01 -11.34 5.67
CA LEU A 125 -2.60 -11.06 5.94
C LEU A 125 -1.77 -12.34 5.84
N ALA A 126 -0.77 -12.31 4.95
CA ALA A 126 0.27 -13.34 4.85
C ALA A 126 1.63 -12.73 5.19
N LEU A 127 2.49 -13.51 5.86
CA LEU A 127 3.86 -13.10 6.17
C LEU A 127 4.84 -13.82 5.26
N LYS A 128 5.76 -13.06 4.69
CA LYS A 128 6.95 -13.52 3.97
C LYS A 128 8.20 -13.15 4.79
N LEU A 129 9.36 -13.62 4.36
CA LEU A 129 10.62 -13.42 5.10
C LEU A 129 10.90 -11.95 5.43
N ASP A 130 10.61 -11.05 4.48
CA ASP A 130 10.91 -9.62 4.53
C ASP A 130 9.67 -8.72 4.51
N LYS A 131 8.44 -9.27 4.44
CA LYS A 131 7.24 -8.47 4.21
C LYS A 131 5.93 -9.08 4.72
N LYS A 132 4.99 -8.21 5.06
CA LYS A 132 3.60 -8.53 5.34
C LYS A 132 2.77 -8.30 4.07
N VAL A 133 1.94 -9.25 3.65
CA VAL A 133 1.12 -9.17 2.43
C VAL A 133 -0.35 -9.11 2.79
N PHE A 134 -1.02 -8.03 2.38
CA PHE A 134 -2.46 -7.82 2.55
C PHE A 134 -3.19 -8.07 1.23
N ASP A 135 -4.14 -9.02 1.20
CA ASP A 135 -4.93 -9.37 0.00
C ASP A 135 -6.15 -8.46 -0.15
N VAL A 136 -6.12 -7.56 -1.12
CA VAL A 136 -7.17 -6.56 -1.39
C VAL A 136 -8.45 -7.19 -1.95
N GLY A 137 -8.37 -8.35 -2.58
CA GLY A 137 -9.53 -9.01 -3.22
C GLY A 137 -10.68 -9.36 -2.26
N LYS A 138 -10.42 -9.36 -0.96
CA LYS A 138 -11.37 -9.66 0.11
C LYS A 138 -11.90 -8.43 0.85
N ASP A 139 -11.33 -7.25 0.57
CA ASP A 139 -11.75 -6.00 1.18
C ASP A 139 -12.97 -5.40 0.46
N LEU A 140 -14.08 -5.21 1.19
CA LEU A 140 -15.31 -4.62 0.66
C LEU A 140 -15.33 -3.09 0.77
N ILE A 141 -14.71 -2.53 1.81
CA ILE A 141 -14.71 -1.07 2.04
C ILE A 141 -13.99 -0.37 0.90
N SER A 142 -12.92 -0.98 0.38
CA SER A 142 -12.14 -0.41 -0.73
C SER A 142 -12.75 -0.69 -2.11
N LYS A 143 -13.76 -1.56 -2.23
CA LYS A 143 -14.35 -1.89 -3.54
C LYS A 143 -14.94 -0.65 -4.21
N GLY A 144 -14.57 -0.44 -5.48
CA GLY A 144 -14.97 0.73 -6.25
C GLY A 144 -14.24 2.01 -5.87
N GLY A 145 -13.32 1.95 -4.90
CA GLY A 145 -12.50 3.06 -4.47
C GLY A 145 -11.15 3.16 -5.19
N SER A 146 -10.22 3.86 -4.57
CA SER A 146 -8.86 4.09 -5.06
C SER A 146 -7.82 3.33 -4.23
N ALA A 147 -6.54 3.37 -4.67
CA ALA A 147 -5.44 2.84 -3.89
C ALA A 147 -5.31 3.52 -2.52
N THR A 148 -5.60 4.82 -2.43
CA THR A 148 -5.63 5.55 -1.15
C THR A 148 -6.60 4.91 -0.16
N GLN A 149 -7.82 4.58 -0.62
CA GLN A 149 -8.82 3.90 0.21
C GLN A 149 -8.42 2.46 0.56
N VAL A 150 -7.73 1.77 -0.36
CA VAL A 150 -7.15 0.45 -0.07
C VAL A 150 -6.09 0.57 1.01
N LEU A 151 -5.16 1.51 0.88
CA LEU A 151 -4.09 1.73 1.85
C LEU A 151 -4.63 2.11 3.23
N ASP A 152 -5.69 2.92 3.28
CA ASP A 152 -6.38 3.27 4.53
C ASP A 152 -6.95 2.05 5.27
N ASN A 153 -7.21 0.94 4.57
CA ASN A 153 -7.71 -0.31 5.17
C ASN A 153 -6.61 -1.34 5.46
N VAL A 154 -5.35 -1.03 5.13
CA VAL A 154 -4.22 -1.92 5.39
C VAL A 154 -3.74 -1.74 6.83
N PRO A 155 -3.64 -2.82 7.62
CA PRO A 155 -3.08 -2.74 8.97
C PRO A 155 -1.70 -2.07 9.00
N SER A 156 -1.42 -1.25 10.01
CA SER A 156 -0.17 -0.50 10.20
C SER A 156 0.05 0.67 9.23
N VAL A 157 -0.79 0.83 8.23
CA VAL A 157 -0.80 1.98 7.30
C VAL A 157 -1.87 2.95 7.75
N ARG A 158 -1.54 4.22 7.72
CA ARG A 158 -2.47 5.33 7.98
C ARG A 158 -2.47 6.25 6.78
N VAL A 159 -3.65 6.67 6.38
CA VAL A 159 -3.83 7.78 5.44
C VAL A 159 -4.45 8.93 6.21
N ASP A 160 -3.76 10.04 6.30
CA ASP A 160 -4.25 11.22 7.02
C ASP A 160 -5.40 11.92 6.26
N PRO A 161 -6.04 12.95 6.85
CA PRO A 161 -7.10 13.70 6.16
C PRO A 161 -6.66 14.40 4.88
N SER A 162 -5.36 14.70 4.72
CA SER A 162 -4.80 15.32 3.50
C SER A 162 -4.49 14.29 2.40
N GLY A 163 -4.57 12.98 2.71
CA GLY A 163 -4.23 11.89 1.82
C GLY A 163 -2.78 11.40 1.95
N SER A 164 -2.00 11.97 2.88
CA SER A 164 -0.63 11.54 3.14
C SER A 164 -0.60 10.16 3.79
N VAL A 165 0.27 9.28 3.29
CA VAL A 165 0.39 7.90 3.73
C VAL A 165 1.54 7.77 4.71
N SER A 166 1.29 7.14 5.85
CA SER A 166 2.31 6.85 6.86
C SER A 166 2.31 5.38 7.26
N LEU A 167 3.46 4.91 7.73
CA LEU A 167 3.65 3.57 8.27
C LEU A 167 4.19 3.71 9.70
N ARG A 168 3.47 3.17 10.68
CA ARG A 168 3.82 3.30 12.11
C ARG A 168 4.03 4.75 12.57
N GLY A 169 3.20 5.68 12.05
CA GLY A 169 3.27 7.11 12.38
C GLY A 169 4.38 7.89 11.66
N ASN A 170 5.19 7.27 10.81
CA ASN A 170 6.19 7.95 10.00
C ASN A 170 5.72 8.06 8.55
N SER A 171 5.64 9.30 8.04
CA SER A 171 5.16 9.60 6.68
C SER A 171 6.22 9.42 5.59
N ASN A 172 7.48 9.18 5.96
CA ASN A 172 8.54 8.96 4.99
C ASN A 172 8.56 7.53 4.47
N VAL A 173 7.48 7.14 3.82
CA VAL A 173 7.26 5.83 3.23
C VAL A 173 7.57 5.86 1.74
N LEU A 174 8.34 4.89 1.24
CA LEU A 174 8.50 4.68 -0.19
C LEU A 174 7.33 3.83 -0.71
N ILE A 175 6.49 4.39 -1.57
CA ILE A 175 5.41 3.65 -2.21
C ILE A 175 5.89 3.16 -3.58
N LEU A 176 5.66 1.87 -3.86
CA LEU A 176 6.02 1.22 -5.12
C LEU A 176 4.78 0.62 -5.77
N ILE A 177 4.81 0.50 -7.09
CA ILE A 177 3.84 -0.27 -7.88
C ILE A 177 4.59 -1.40 -8.56
N ASN A 178 4.20 -2.65 -8.27
CA ASN A 178 4.87 -3.86 -8.76
C ASN A 178 6.38 -3.86 -8.48
N GLY A 179 6.80 -3.30 -7.34
CA GLY A 179 8.19 -3.21 -6.92
C GLY A 179 8.98 -2.04 -7.52
N ARG A 180 8.34 -1.10 -8.21
CA ARG A 180 8.97 0.03 -8.91
C ARG A 180 8.44 1.37 -8.42
N LYS A 181 9.25 2.41 -8.45
CA LYS A 181 8.78 3.79 -8.27
C LYS A 181 7.84 4.16 -9.42
N SER A 182 6.84 4.98 -9.14
CA SER A 182 5.93 5.51 -10.14
C SER A 182 5.45 6.89 -9.70
N GLY A 183 5.24 7.81 -10.62
CA GLY A 183 4.61 9.10 -10.33
C GLY A 183 3.18 8.97 -9.81
N LEU A 184 2.55 7.81 -10.05
CA LEU A 184 1.25 7.45 -9.47
C LEU A 184 1.29 7.24 -7.96
N THR A 185 2.46 7.19 -7.33
CA THR A 185 2.59 7.06 -5.88
C THR A 185 2.48 8.39 -5.13
N SER A 186 2.31 9.51 -5.85
CA SER A 186 1.88 10.77 -5.24
C SER A 186 0.47 10.67 -4.64
N ILE A 187 0.12 11.54 -3.71
CA ILE A 187 -1.21 11.56 -3.07
C ILE A 187 -2.32 11.55 -4.12
N GLN A 188 -2.23 12.44 -5.11
CA GLN A 188 -3.22 12.56 -6.19
C GLN A 188 -3.17 11.34 -7.14
N GLY A 189 -1.99 10.78 -7.40
CA GLY A 189 -1.83 9.59 -8.23
C GLY A 189 -2.44 8.34 -7.61
N LEU A 190 -2.26 8.13 -6.31
CA LEU A 190 -2.86 7.02 -5.57
C LEU A 190 -4.39 7.04 -5.59
N GLU A 191 -5.00 8.22 -5.59
CA GLU A 191 -6.45 8.35 -5.71
C GLU A 191 -6.99 7.88 -7.06
N GLN A 192 -6.16 7.80 -8.06
CA GLN A 192 -6.53 7.44 -9.42
C GLN A 192 -6.30 5.97 -9.76
N ILE A 193 -5.56 5.23 -8.94
CA ILE A 193 -5.38 3.79 -9.10
C ILE A 193 -6.65 3.09 -8.61
N PRO A 194 -7.42 2.42 -9.48
CA PRO A 194 -8.63 1.74 -9.04
C PRO A 194 -8.31 0.55 -8.10
N ALA A 195 -8.98 0.48 -6.97
CA ALA A 195 -8.83 -0.62 -6.01
C ALA A 195 -9.00 -2.01 -6.65
N GLU A 196 -9.87 -2.12 -7.65
CA GLU A 196 -10.14 -3.36 -8.38
C GLU A 196 -8.93 -3.89 -9.16
N THR A 197 -7.98 -3.02 -9.52
CA THR A 197 -6.76 -3.42 -10.22
C THR A 197 -5.69 -3.96 -9.26
N ILE A 198 -5.84 -3.72 -7.96
CA ILE A 198 -4.87 -4.12 -6.95
C ILE A 198 -5.11 -5.58 -6.55
N LYS A 199 -4.06 -6.39 -6.57
CA LYS A 199 -4.05 -7.75 -6.06
C LYS A 199 -3.82 -7.78 -4.57
N SER A 200 -2.73 -7.13 -4.14
CA SER A 200 -2.29 -7.12 -2.75
C SER A 200 -1.44 -5.88 -2.45
N ILE A 201 -1.35 -5.54 -1.18
CA ILE A 201 -0.42 -4.57 -0.64
C ILE A 201 0.64 -5.33 0.16
N GLU A 202 1.91 -5.05 -0.13
CA GLU A 202 3.04 -5.60 0.60
C GLU A 202 3.65 -4.51 1.49
N LEU A 203 3.71 -4.77 2.78
CA LEU A 203 4.36 -3.89 3.77
C LEU A 203 5.74 -4.45 4.10
N ILE A 204 6.77 -3.65 3.88
CA ILE A 204 8.18 -4.02 4.06
C ILE A 204 8.79 -3.01 5.01
N THR A 205 8.80 -3.32 6.30
CA THR A 205 9.27 -2.41 7.35
C THR A 205 10.80 -2.31 7.38
N ASN A 206 11.50 -3.41 7.04
CA ASN A 206 12.96 -3.46 6.94
C ASN A 206 13.37 -4.02 5.57
N PRO A 207 13.37 -3.18 4.53
CA PRO A 207 13.62 -3.62 3.17
C PRO A 207 15.03 -4.18 2.98
N SER A 208 15.14 -5.25 2.21
CA SER A 208 16.41 -5.81 1.80
C SER A 208 17.15 -4.90 0.80
N SER A 209 18.44 -5.13 0.60
CA SER A 209 19.32 -4.31 -0.26
C SER A 209 18.91 -4.23 -1.73
N ARG A 210 18.05 -5.12 -2.19
CA ARG A 210 17.46 -5.09 -3.54
C ARG A 210 16.62 -3.83 -3.78
N TYR A 211 15.96 -3.33 -2.74
CA TYR A 211 15.12 -2.13 -2.84
C TYR A 211 15.96 -0.86 -2.75
N ASP A 212 15.45 0.24 -3.31
CA ASP A 212 16.04 1.56 -3.12
C ASP A 212 16.23 1.86 -1.65
N ALA A 213 17.31 2.61 -1.34
CA ALA A 213 17.55 3.03 0.03
C ALA A 213 16.56 4.09 0.53
N SER A 214 15.76 4.72 -0.34
CA SER A 214 14.75 5.72 0.00
C SER A 214 13.59 5.13 0.81
N GLY A 215 12.93 5.97 1.64
CA GLY A 215 11.78 5.61 2.48
C GLY A 215 12.21 5.10 3.86
N SER A 216 12.48 6.03 4.79
CA SER A 216 13.01 5.70 6.12
C SER A 216 12.00 4.95 7.00
N ALA A 217 10.70 5.08 6.76
CA ALA A 217 9.65 4.33 7.46
C ALA A 217 9.45 2.90 6.92
N GLY A 218 10.01 2.58 5.76
CA GLY A 218 9.81 1.32 5.05
C GLY A 218 9.20 1.50 3.67
N ILE A 219 8.70 0.40 3.10
CA ILE A 219 8.14 0.35 1.75
C ILE A 219 6.72 -0.18 1.78
N ILE A 220 5.84 0.46 1.04
CA ILE A 220 4.51 -0.06 0.70
C ILE A 220 4.52 -0.39 -0.80
N ASN A 221 4.43 -1.67 -1.16
CA ASN A 221 4.39 -2.10 -2.55
C ASN A 221 2.96 -2.49 -2.95
N ILE A 222 2.39 -1.74 -3.89
CA ILE A 222 1.08 -2.00 -4.48
C ILE A 222 1.27 -3.00 -5.61
N VAL A 223 0.82 -4.24 -5.42
CA VAL A 223 0.91 -5.30 -6.43
C VAL A 223 -0.37 -5.32 -7.26
N LEU A 224 -0.25 -5.03 -8.53
CA LEU A 224 -1.37 -5.06 -9.45
C LEU A 224 -1.69 -6.49 -9.92
N LYS A 225 -2.94 -6.75 -10.25
CA LYS A 225 -3.38 -8.05 -10.77
C LYS A 225 -2.78 -8.33 -12.14
N LYS A 226 -2.13 -9.48 -12.29
CA LYS A 226 -1.79 -10.05 -13.60
C LYS A 226 -2.82 -11.12 -13.96
N ASN A 227 -3.41 -11.01 -15.13
CA ASN A 227 -4.33 -12.04 -15.58
C ASN A 227 -3.55 -13.12 -16.38
N THR A 228 -3.54 -14.33 -15.87
CA THR A 228 -2.83 -15.47 -16.50
C THR A 228 -3.73 -16.37 -17.34
N LYS A 229 -5.06 -16.13 -17.32
CA LYS A 229 -6.03 -16.96 -18.05
C LYS A 229 -5.97 -16.68 -19.55
N GLN A 230 -6.03 -17.73 -20.36
CA GLN A 230 -6.19 -17.59 -21.82
C GLN A 230 -7.57 -16.99 -22.16
N ASP A 231 -7.66 -16.35 -23.31
CA ASP A 231 -8.84 -15.67 -23.85
C ASP A 231 -9.15 -14.30 -23.21
N LEU A 232 -10.30 -13.76 -23.54
CA LEU A 232 -10.75 -12.44 -23.13
C LEU A 232 -11.35 -12.48 -21.73
N SER A 233 -10.83 -11.64 -20.85
CA SER A 233 -11.37 -11.41 -19.51
C SER A 233 -11.32 -9.93 -19.16
N GLY A 234 -12.18 -9.50 -18.26
CA GLY A 234 -12.18 -8.11 -17.81
C GLY A 234 -13.17 -7.86 -16.68
N SER A 235 -13.20 -6.61 -16.28
CA SER A 235 -14.16 -6.11 -15.28
C SER A 235 -14.59 -4.70 -15.62
N MET A 236 -15.78 -4.34 -15.16
CA MET A 236 -16.29 -2.98 -15.19
C MET A 236 -16.82 -2.62 -13.80
N THR A 237 -16.47 -1.46 -13.31
CA THR A 237 -16.96 -0.91 -12.05
C THR A 237 -17.62 0.42 -12.31
N LEU A 238 -18.84 0.56 -11.82
CA LEU A 238 -19.59 1.81 -11.78
C LEU A 238 -19.72 2.23 -10.32
N SER A 239 -19.33 3.45 -10.02
CA SER A 239 -19.43 4.01 -8.68
C SER A 239 -20.17 5.33 -8.72
N THR A 240 -20.99 5.58 -7.70
CA THR A 240 -21.64 6.87 -7.46
C THR A 240 -21.67 7.17 -5.97
N GLY A 241 -21.54 8.41 -5.57
CA GLY A 241 -21.42 8.81 -4.17
C GLY A 241 -22.09 10.14 -3.82
N ILE A 242 -22.18 10.40 -2.52
CA ILE A 242 -22.61 11.66 -1.90
C ILE A 242 -21.59 12.02 -0.82
N PRO A 243 -20.89 13.17 -0.90
CA PRO A 243 -20.88 14.15 -2.01
C PRO A 243 -20.59 13.50 -3.36
N ALA A 244 -20.83 14.19 -4.47
CA ALA A 244 -20.72 13.62 -5.81
C ALA A 244 -19.31 13.03 -6.02
N ASP A 245 -19.25 11.74 -6.32
CA ASP A 245 -18.03 11.01 -6.72
C ASP A 245 -18.48 9.88 -7.67
N HIS A 246 -18.40 10.17 -8.96
CA HIS A 246 -18.86 9.29 -10.02
C HIS A 246 -17.65 8.73 -10.76
N ARG A 247 -17.59 7.39 -10.91
CA ARG A 247 -16.49 6.72 -11.57
C ARG A 247 -16.97 5.63 -12.49
N ILE A 248 -16.33 5.52 -13.63
CA ILE A 248 -16.43 4.38 -14.54
C ILE A 248 -15.03 3.84 -14.71
N LEU A 249 -14.80 2.61 -14.28
CA LEU A 249 -13.50 1.95 -14.34
C LEU A 249 -13.65 0.65 -15.13
N GLY A 250 -12.68 0.34 -15.97
CA GLY A 250 -12.67 -0.89 -16.74
C GLY A 250 -11.29 -1.53 -16.79
N SER A 251 -11.27 -2.86 -16.88
CA SER A 251 -10.07 -3.62 -17.19
C SER A 251 -10.37 -4.65 -18.27
N ILE A 252 -9.45 -4.80 -19.20
CA ILE A 252 -9.53 -5.80 -20.29
C ILE A 252 -8.18 -6.50 -20.35
N ASN A 253 -8.22 -7.81 -20.47
CA ASN A 253 -7.05 -8.64 -20.72
C ASN A 253 -7.38 -9.65 -21.83
N TYR A 254 -6.52 -9.73 -22.81
CA TYR A 254 -6.64 -10.66 -23.93
C TYR A 254 -5.32 -11.42 -24.13
N LYS A 255 -5.32 -12.70 -23.81
CA LYS A 255 -4.17 -13.59 -23.97
C LYS A 255 -4.40 -14.58 -25.10
N LYS A 256 -3.50 -14.57 -26.09
CA LYS A 256 -3.51 -15.53 -27.19
C LYS A 256 -2.08 -15.97 -27.54
N GLY A 257 -1.79 -17.26 -27.34
CA GLY A 257 -0.45 -17.80 -27.58
C GLY A 257 0.63 -17.07 -26.78
N LYS A 258 1.60 -16.50 -27.47
CA LYS A 258 2.75 -15.77 -26.89
C LYS A 258 2.44 -14.33 -26.48
N PHE A 259 1.29 -13.80 -26.85
CA PHE A 259 0.89 -12.42 -26.62
C PHE A 259 -0.16 -12.32 -25.52
N ASN A 260 0.01 -11.35 -24.63
CA ASN A 260 -0.98 -10.95 -23.63
C ASN A 260 -1.13 -9.43 -23.66
N LEU A 261 -2.24 -8.95 -24.20
CA LEU A 261 -2.60 -7.54 -24.19
C LEU A 261 -3.45 -7.25 -22.95
N PHE A 262 -3.10 -6.22 -22.20
CA PHE A 262 -3.86 -5.79 -21.04
C PHE A 262 -4.07 -4.28 -21.03
N SER A 263 -5.23 -3.86 -20.51
CA SER A 263 -5.59 -2.46 -20.39
C SER A 263 -6.40 -2.22 -19.14
N ASN A 264 -6.14 -1.09 -18.49
CA ASN A 264 -7.00 -0.49 -17.49
C ASN A 264 -7.34 0.92 -17.94
N PHE A 265 -8.60 1.33 -17.79
CA PHE A 265 -9.05 2.67 -18.15
C PHE A 265 -10.11 3.14 -17.16
N GLY A 266 -10.21 4.43 -17.00
CA GLY A 266 -11.19 5.00 -16.10
C GLY A 266 -11.40 6.48 -16.31
N VAL A 267 -12.58 6.93 -15.91
CA VAL A 267 -12.94 8.34 -15.79
C VAL A 267 -13.54 8.59 -14.42
N ARG A 268 -13.27 9.77 -13.87
CA ARG A 268 -13.77 10.23 -12.58
C ARG A 268 -14.31 11.65 -12.70
N TYR A 269 -15.38 11.90 -11.98
CA TYR A 269 -15.94 13.21 -11.68
C TYR A 269 -16.22 13.27 -10.19
N SER A 270 -15.76 14.28 -9.48
CA SER A 270 -16.04 14.43 -8.06
C SER A 270 -16.14 15.90 -7.63
N ASP A 271 -17.13 16.15 -6.74
CA ASP A 271 -17.28 17.40 -6.02
C ASP A 271 -17.19 17.11 -4.53
N TYR A 272 -16.42 17.89 -3.80
CA TYR A 272 -16.37 17.77 -2.35
C TYR A 272 -15.97 19.09 -1.69
N VAL A 273 -16.43 19.25 -0.46
CA VAL A 273 -16.20 20.46 0.34
C VAL A 273 -15.16 20.18 1.41
N GLY A 274 -14.35 21.19 1.68
CA GLY A 274 -13.40 21.24 2.78
C GLY A 274 -13.71 22.39 3.71
N LEU A 275 -13.31 22.27 4.97
CA LEU A 275 -13.37 23.33 5.97
C LEU A 275 -12.06 23.38 6.73
N ASN A 276 -11.46 24.56 6.78
CA ASN A 276 -10.33 24.86 7.64
C ASN A 276 -10.68 26.08 8.49
N THR A 277 -10.46 25.98 9.81
CA THR A 277 -10.61 27.12 10.73
C THR A 277 -9.33 27.31 11.50
N ARG A 278 -8.94 28.56 11.73
CA ARG A 278 -7.75 28.95 12.48
C ARG A 278 -8.11 30.10 13.43
N ASP A 279 -7.88 29.89 14.73
CA ASP A 279 -7.94 30.92 15.74
C ASP A 279 -6.50 31.17 16.21
N GLN A 280 -6.08 32.43 16.11
CA GLN A 280 -4.70 32.82 16.32
C GLN A 280 -4.64 34.00 17.28
N VAL A 281 -3.70 33.91 18.19
CA VAL A 281 -3.34 35.02 19.08
C VAL A 281 -1.86 35.31 18.86
N THR A 282 -1.54 36.58 18.56
CA THR A 282 -0.16 37.05 18.43
C THR A 282 0.04 38.29 19.31
N THR A 283 1.26 38.51 19.74
CA THR A 283 1.62 39.73 20.50
C THR A 283 2.46 40.61 19.61
N THR A 284 1.87 41.74 19.16
CA THR A 284 2.54 42.73 18.32
C THR A 284 2.78 43.98 19.14
N ASN A 285 4.04 44.39 19.33
CA ASN A 285 4.42 45.56 20.15
C ASN A 285 3.80 45.54 21.57
N GLY A 286 3.70 44.37 22.20
CA GLY A 286 3.15 44.17 23.52
C GLY A 286 1.61 44.17 23.59
N ASN A 287 0.91 44.31 22.47
CA ASN A 287 -0.55 44.27 22.41
C ASN A 287 -1.02 42.95 21.71
N PRO A 288 -2.08 42.30 22.25
CA PRO A 288 -2.62 41.10 21.62
C PRO A 288 -3.38 41.44 20.33
N LEU A 289 -3.07 40.72 19.27
CA LEU A 289 -3.81 40.68 18.01
C LEU A 289 -4.47 39.32 17.89
N PHE A 290 -5.77 39.31 17.72
CA PHE A 290 -6.57 38.10 17.51
C PHE A 290 -6.95 37.99 16.04
N LEU A 291 -6.82 36.82 15.47
CA LEU A 291 -7.32 36.49 14.13
C LEU A 291 -8.17 35.24 14.19
N THR A 292 -9.42 35.34 13.75
CA THR A 292 -10.23 34.18 13.40
C THR A 292 -10.30 34.08 11.88
N GLN A 293 -9.80 32.98 11.34
CA GLN A 293 -9.83 32.67 9.93
C GLN A 293 -10.73 31.44 9.68
N ARG A 294 -11.65 31.57 8.73
CA ARG A 294 -12.43 30.47 8.19
C ARG A 294 -12.19 30.34 6.71
N GLU A 295 -11.81 29.16 6.27
CA GLU A 295 -11.65 28.79 4.86
C GLU A 295 -12.67 27.72 4.49
N ASP A 296 -13.58 28.04 3.60
CA ASP A 296 -14.49 27.11 2.96
C ASP A 296 -13.93 26.77 1.58
N GLN A 297 -13.79 25.47 1.29
CA GLN A 297 -13.25 24.96 0.03
C GLN A 297 -14.34 24.23 -0.73
N ASP A 298 -14.61 24.65 -1.95
CA ASP A 298 -15.39 23.90 -2.94
C ASP A 298 -14.44 23.35 -4.00
N ARG A 299 -14.34 22.03 -4.09
CA ARG A 299 -13.38 21.34 -4.95
C ARG A 299 -14.09 20.52 -6.00
N HIS A 300 -13.64 20.64 -7.24
CA HIS A 300 -14.14 19.92 -8.38
C HIS A 300 -12.99 19.26 -9.14
N ASP A 301 -12.97 17.92 -9.18
CA ASP A 301 -11.94 17.15 -9.86
C ASP A 301 -12.53 16.32 -10.99
N ASP A 302 -12.02 16.53 -12.21
CA ASP A 302 -12.27 15.71 -13.39
C ASP A 302 -10.99 14.98 -13.78
N GLY A 303 -11.10 13.71 -14.13
CA GLY A 303 -9.91 12.98 -14.57
C GLY A 303 -10.19 11.73 -15.37
N GLY A 304 -9.16 11.31 -16.09
CA GLY A 304 -9.19 10.07 -16.84
C GLY A 304 -7.82 9.41 -16.91
N LEU A 305 -7.82 8.09 -16.93
CA LEU A 305 -6.61 7.30 -17.06
C LEU A 305 -6.75 6.22 -18.13
N VAL A 306 -5.62 5.88 -18.70
CA VAL A 306 -5.45 4.72 -19.58
C VAL A 306 -4.10 4.08 -19.27
N TYR A 307 -4.09 2.77 -19.06
CA TYR A 307 -2.91 1.92 -18.96
C TYR A 307 -3.02 0.82 -19.98
N LEU A 308 -2.10 0.77 -20.92
CA LEU A 308 -2.03 -0.22 -22.00
C LEU A 308 -0.72 -0.96 -21.88
N GLY A 309 -0.75 -2.29 -21.94
CA GLY A 309 0.48 -3.07 -21.88
C GLY A 309 0.40 -4.32 -22.73
N LEU A 310 1.56 -4.80 -23.10
CA LEU A 310 1.79 -5.99 -23.90
C LEU A 310 2.87 -6.85 -23.25
N ASP A 311 2.52 -8.07 -22.89
CA ASP A 311 3.51 -9.12 -22.58
C ASP A 311 3.74 -9.97 -23.83
N TYR A 312 4.98 -10.18 -24.22
CA TYR A 312 5.38 -11.05 -25.31
C TYR A 312 6.36 -12.11 -24.82
N ALA A 313 5.95 -13.37 -24.86
CA ALA A 313 6.83 -14.51 -24.61
C ALA A 313 7.61 -14.84 -25.89
N ILE A 314 8.89 -14.44 -25.95
CA ILE A 314 9.77 -14.75 -27.08
C ILE A 314 9.88 -16.28 -27.21
N ASP A 315 10.18 -16.92 -26.08
CA ASP A 315 10.20 -18.37 -25.87
C ASP A 315 9.86 -18.67 -24.39
N ASP A 316 10.02 -19.93 -23.95
CA ASP A 316 9.68 -20.39 -22.59
C ASP A 316 10.57 -19.74 -21.51
N ASN A 317 11.74 -19.22 -21.90
CA ASN A 317 12.72 -18.65 -20.97
C ASN A 317 12.86 -17.12 -21.08
N ASN A 318 12.37 -16.53 -22.16
CA ASN A 318 12.56 -15.12 -22.46
C ASN A 318 11.21 -14.41 -22.66
N SER A 319 10.98 -13.33 -21.95
CA SER A 319 9.78 -12.49 -22.11
C SER A 319 10.10 -11.02 -22.08
N ILE A 320 9.32 -10.26 -22.82
CA ILE A 320 9.32 -8.79 -22.81
C ILE A 320 7.94 -8.32 -22.38
N THR A 321 7.90 -7.35 -21.47
CA THR A 321 6.71 -6.56 -21.16
C THR A 321 6.98 -5.12 -21.52
N THR A 322 6.07 -4.47 -22.22
CA THR A 322 6.07 -3.03 -22.43
C THR A 322 4.70 -2.46 -22.06
N ALA A 323 4.68 -1.29 -21.47
CA ALA A 323 3.42 -0.64 -21.12
C ALA A 323 3.52 0.88 -21.24
N PHE A 324 2.37 1.49 -21.49
CA PHE A 324 2.18 2.92 -21.49
C PHE A 324 1.04 3.26 -20.53
N TYR A 325 1.30 4.21 -19.64
CA TYR A 325 0.31 4.80 -18.76
C TYR A 325 0.16 6.28 -19.05
N ARG A 326 -1.09 6.74 -19.11
CA ARG A 326 -1.44 8.15 -19.18
C ARG A 326 -2.55 8.45 -18.20
N ASN A 327 -2.35 9.52 -17.44
CA ASN A 327 -3.36 10.09 -16.57
C ASN A 327 -3.48 11.58 -16.87
N GLN A 328 -4.70 12.08 -16.94
CA GLN A 328 -4.99 13.48 -17.14
C GLN A 328 -6.03 13.93 -16.13
N THR A 329 -5.78 15.04 -15.43
CA THR A 329 -6.75 15.64 -14.50
C THR A 329 -6.92 17.11 -14.77
N LYS A 330 -8.12 17.59 -14.47
CA LYS A 330 -8.44 18.99 -14.42
C LYS A 330 -9.20 19.26 -13.14
N ASP A 331 -8.57 20.04 -12.27
CA ASP A 331 -9.12 20.38 -10.98
C ASP A 331 -9.52 21.85 -11.01
N LYS A 332 -10.67 22.18 -10.42
CA LYS A 332 -11.16 23.55 -10.25
C LYS A 332 -11.61 23.71 -8.82
N ASP A 333 -10.94 24.59 -8.10
CA ASP A 333 -11.26 24.83 -6.70
C ASP A 333 -11.63 26.28 -6.50
N THR A 334 -12.63 26.54 -5.64
CA THR A 334 -12.94 27.85 -5.12
C THR A 334 -12.73 27.83 -3.60
N ASN A 335 -11.77 28.60 -3.12
CA ASN A 335 -11.48 28.74 -1.70
C ASN A 335 -11.97 30.13 -1.25
N THR A 336 -12.88 30.15 -0.27
CA THR A 336 -13.37 31.37 0.33
C THR A 336 -12.79 31.53 1.74
N PHE A 337 -11.97 32.54 1.93
CA PHE A 337 -11.37 32.91 3.23
C PHE A 337 -12.07 34.10 3.82
N ASN A 338 -12.44 34.02 5.09
CA ASN A 338 -12.88 35.13 5.90
C ASN A 338 -11.87 35.29 7.03
N TYR A 339 -11.30 36.49 7.14
CA TYR A 339 -10.31 36.89 8.17
C TYR A 339 -10.92 37.96 9.02
N GLU A 340 -11.12 37.68 10.30
CA GLU A 340 -11.63 38.59 11.29
C GLU A 340 -10.53 38.91 12.30
N PHE A 341 -9.99 40.13 12.21
CA PHE A 341 -8.98 40.65 13.13
C PHE A 341 -9.67 41.43 14.23
N SER A 342 -9.16 41.34 15.47
CA SER A 342 -9.62 42.12 16.61
C SER A 342 -8.49 42.38 17.61
N GLY A 343 -8.66 43.34 18.50
CA GLY A 343 -7.63 43.76 19.45
C GLY A 343 -6.81 44.93 18.93
N ALA A 344 -5.52 44.70 18.64
CA ALA A 344 -4.64 45.77 18.13
C ALA A 344 -5.06 46.27 16.73
N ASP A 345 -5.82 45.49 16.00
CA ASP A 345 -6.36 45.80 14.67
C ASP A 345 -7.78 45.24 14.56
N ASN A 346 -8.68 46.03 13.96
CA ASN A 346 -10.09 45.63 13.77
C ASN A 346 -10.44 45.67 12.28
N ARG A 347 -10.16 44.53 11.60
CA ARG A 347 -10.43 44.42 10.19
C ARG A 347 -11.19 43.12 9.89
N HIS A 348 -12.10 43.18 8.93
CA HIS A 348 -12.66 42.01 8.29
C HIS A 348 -12.27 42.01 6.81
N ILE A 349 -11.57 40.94 6.37
CA ILE A 349 -11.13 40.76 5.00
C ILE A 349 -11.76 39.48 4.45
N ARG A 350 -12.32 39.55 3.27
CA ARG A 350 -12.76 38.40 2.53
C ARG A 350 -11.88 38.19 1.29
N THR A 351 -11.41 36.97 1.10
CA THR A 351 -10.67 36.56 -0.09
C THR A 351 -11.39 35.41 -0.77
N ILE A 352 -11.57 35.49 -2.08
CA ILE A 352 -12.05 34.41 -2.93
C ILE A 352 -10.89 34.04 -3.85
N ALA A 353 -10.46 32.80 -3.83
CA ALA A 353 -9.38 32.29 -4.66
C ALA A 353 -9.92 31.16 -5.56
N ASP A 354 -10.15 31.50 -6.83
CA ASP A 354 -10.52 30.54 -7.84
C ASP A 354 -9.27 29.95 -8.48
N SER A 355 -9.16 28.64 -8.55
CA SER A 355 -8.04 27.98 -9.20
C SER A 355 -8.47 26.98 -10.29
N GLU A 356 -7.64 26.86 -11.31
CA GLU A 356 -7.71 25.80 -12.29
C GLU A 356 -6.33 25.17 -12.44
N GLU A 357 -6.24 23.86 -12.21
CA GLU A 357 -5.02 23.08 -12.42
C GLU A 357 -5.25 21.98 -13.45
N LYS A 358 -4.39 21.94 -14.46
CA LYS A 358 -4.33 20.85 -15.45
C LYS A 358 -3.05 20.08 -15.24
N ARG A 359 -3.17 18.76 -15.06
CA ARG A 359 -2.04 17.85 -14.92
C ARG A 359 -2.10 16.75 -15.96
N SER A 360 -0.94 16.44 -16.53
CA SER A 360 -0.75 15.32 -17.45
C SER A 360 0.45 14.50 -16.97
N TYR A 361 0.22 13.23 -16.67
CA TYR A 361 1.25 12.29 -16.30
C TYR A 361 1.32 11.15 -17.31
N ASN A 362 2.52 10.83 -17.77
CA ASN A 362 2.77 9.78 -18.73
C ASN A 362 3.93 8.91 -18.24
N GLN A 363 3.86 7.60 -18.48
CA GLN A 363 4.89 6.65 -18.13
C GLN A 363 5.04 5.61 -19.24
N LEU A 364 6.27 5.36 -19.64
CA LEU A 364 6.66 4.25 -20.49
C LEU A 364 7.43 3.22 -19.66
N GLU A 365 7.03 1.96 -19.76
CA GLU A 365 7.67 0.85 -19.06
C GLU A 365 8.20 -0.17 -20.05
N PHE A 366 9.36 -0.70 -19.74
CA PHE A 366 9.98 -1.82 -20.42
C PHE A 366 10.52 -2.81 -19.38
N ASN A 367 10.26 -4.09 -19.57
CA ASN A 367 10.85 -5.17 -18.79
C ASN A 367 11.28 -6.31 -19.71
N TYR A 368 12.51 -6.74 -19.59
CA TYR A 368 12.99 -7.99 -20.14
C TYR A 368 13.28 -8.97 -19.02
N THR A 369 12.78 -10.18 -19.13
CA THR A 369 13.02 -11.26 -18.19
C THR A 369 13.60 -12.47 -18.92
N LYS A 370 14.73 -12.98 -18.42
CA LYS A 370 15.33 -14.24 -18.83
C LYS A 370 15.41 -15.19 -17.65
N THR A 371 14.81 -16.36 -17.78
CA THR A 371 14.98 -17.49 -16.88
C THR A 371 16.02 -18.44 -17.46
N PHE A 372 16.73 -19.17 -16.62
CA PHE A 372 17.79 -20.10 -17.05
C PHE A 372 17.36 -21.53 -16.75
N LYS A 373 18.15 -22.52 -17.25
CA LYS A 373 17.91 -23.96 -17.01
C LYS A 373 17.94 -24.29 -15.50
N LYS A 374 18.74 -23.58 -14.72
CA LYS A 374 18.79 -23.75 -13.26
C LYS A 374 17.53 -23.14 -12.64
N PRO A 375 16.68 -23.92 -11.96
CA PRO A 375 15.47 -23.40 -11.34
C PRO A 375 15.75 -22.22 -10.41
N GLY A 376 14.97 -21.13 -10.54
CA GLY A 376 15.16 -19.92 -9.75
C GLY A 376 16.25 -18.96 -10.26
N GLN A 377 17.09 -19.35 -11.22
CA GLN A 377 18.07 -18.47 -11.83
C GLN A 377 17.37 -17.55 -12.83
N LYS A 378 17.55 -16.23 -12.64
CA LYS A 378 16.82 -15.20 -13.39
C LYS A 378 17.68 -13.96 -13.61
N PHE A 379 17.56 -13.37 -14.79
CA PHE A 379 18.08 -12.04 -15.11
C PHE A 379 16.92 -11.15 -15.55
N THR A 380 16.89 -9.92 -15.07
CA THR A 380 15.87 -8.93 -15.47
C THR A 380 16.52 -7.61 -15.81
N ILE A 381 15.98 -6.93 -16.82
CA ILE A 381 16.26 -5.54 -17.11
C ILE A 381 14.93 -4.80 -17.04
N ASP A 382 14.89 -3.74 -16.27
CA ASP A 382 13.74 -2.84 -16.12
C ASP A 382 14.14 -1.45 -16.61
N GLY A 383 13.35 -0.86 -17.48
CA GLY A 383 13.44 0.51 -17.94
C GLY A 383 12.14 1.24 -17.70
N GLN A 384 12.23 2.49 -17.25
CA GLN A 384 11.07 3.33 -17.01
C GLN A 384 11.41 4.76 -17.41
N TYR A 385 10.49 5.43 -18.08
CA TYR A 385 10.55 6.85 -18.39
C TYR A 385 9.22 7.49 -17.99
N ASP A 386 9.30 8.40 -17.03
CA ASP A 386 8.17 9.17 -16.53
C ASP A 386 8.33 10.62 -16.96
N PHE A 387 7.26 11.19 -17.48
CA PHE A 387 7.21 12.62 -17.75
C PHE A 387 5.83 13.17 -17.40
N TRP A 388 5.83 14.27 -16.68
CA TRP A 388 4.60 14.92 -16.31
C TRP A 388 4.74 16.44 -16.32
N ASP A 389 3.64 17.10 -16.56
CA ASP A 389 3.47 18.54 -16.51
C ASP A 389 2.21 18.91 -15.74
N SER A 390 2.28 20.05 -15.07
CA SER A 390 1.16 20.69 -14.42
C SER A 390 1.24 22.20 -14.67
N THR A 391 0.08 22.78 -14.99
CA THR A 391 -0.11 24.24 -14.99
C THR A 391 -1.27 24.58 -14.08
N LYS A 392 -1.01 25.44 -13.11
CA LYS A 392 -2.01 25.92 -12.15
C LYS A 392 -2.13 27.44 -12.24
N TYR A 393 -3.35 27.91 -12.32
CA TYR A 393 -3.72 29.31 -12.28
C TYR A 393 -4.54 29.58 -11.02
N PHE A 394 -4.30 30.73 -10.38
CA PHE A 394 -5.20 31.30 -9.38
C PHE A 394 -5.61 32.71 -9.81
N ASN A 395 -6.87 33.03 -9.58
CA ASN A 395 -7.40 34.37 -9.52
C ASN A 395 -7.83 34.62 -8.09
N ILE A 396 -7.13 35.50 -7.39
CA ILE A 396 -7.33 35.79 -5.99
C ILE A 396 -7.93 37.20 -5.88
N GLN A 397 -9.17 37.29 -5.41
CA GLN A 397 -9.89 38.54 -5.19
C GLN A 397 -9.96 38.80 -3.68
N ARG A 398 -9.25 39.81 -3.22
CA ARG A 398 -9.21 40.22 -1.82
C ARG A 398 -9.94 41.54 -1.63
N ARG A 399 -10.84 41.60 -0.63
CA ARG A 399 -11.62 42.79 -0.33
C ARG A 399 -11.66 43.03 1.17
N THR A 400 -11.36 44.27 1.60
CA THR A 400 -11.60 44.75 2.97
C THR A 400 -13.08 45.05 3.13
N ILE A 401 -13.74 44.35 4.06
CA ILE A 401 -15.18 44.51 4.37
C ILE A 401 -15.36 45.52 5.47
N THR A 402 -14.50 45.50 6.47
CA THR A 402 -14.50 46.46 7.60
C THR A 402 -13.06 46.87 7.91
N PRO A 403 -12.74 48.17 8.00
CA PRO A 403 -13.57 49.29 7.55
C PRO A 403 -13.82 49.22 6.05
N ASN A 404 -15.01 49.58 5.59
CA ASN A 404 -15.31 49.59 4.17
C ASN A 404 -14.70 50.86 3.53
N ASN A 405 -13.45 50.72 3.10
CA ASN A 405 -12.68 51.81 2.47
C ASN A 405 -12.57 51.65 0.93
N GLY A 406 -13.24 50.59 0.39
CA GLY A 406 -13.20 50.27 -1.05
C GLY A 406 -11.93 49.54 -1.48
N ASP A 407 -11.04 49.20 -0.57
CA ASP A 407 -9.81 48.47 -0.90
C ASP A 407 -10.13 47.10 -1.49
N GLN A 408 -9.73 46.90 -2.72
CA GLN A 408 -9.82 45.64 -3.43
C GLN A 408 -8.51 45.37 -4.20
N SER A 409 -8.01 44.15 -4.08
CA SER A 409 -6.85 43.68 -4.83
C SER A 409 -7.22 42.42 -5.61
N ILE A 410 -6.77 42.37 -6.86
CA ILE A 410 -6.93 41.18 -7.72
C ILE A 410 -5.52 40.69 -8.08
N ILE A 411 -5.21 39.46 -7.66
CA ILE A 411 -3.92 38.84 -7.91
C ILE A 411 -4.10 37.63 -8.77
N ASN A 412 -3.34 37.56 -9.86
CA ASN A 412 -3.28 36.41 -10.74
C ASN A 412 -1.95 35.69 -10.55
N THR A 413 -2.01 34.40 -10.22
CA THR A 413 -0.80 33.58 -10.16
C THR A 413 -0.80 32.50 -11.22
N LYS A 414 0.38 32.13 -11.67
CA LYS A 414 0.62 31.00 -12.56
C LYS A 414 1.78 30.18 -12.03
N SER A 415 1.58 28.89 -11.88
CA SER A 415 2.63 27.92 -11.53
C SER A 415 2.70 26.85 -12.61
N ASN A 416 3.88 26.70 -13.23
CA ASN A 416 4.16 25.57 -14.13
C ASN A 416 5.16 24.65 -13.45
N ARG A 417 4.93 23.35 -13.55
CA ARG A 417 5.80 22.32 -13.00
C ARG A 417 5.95 21.19 -13.99
N GLY A 418 7.16 20.65 -14.12
CA GLY A 418 7.44 19.52 -14.98
C GLY A 418 8.48 18.59 -14.38
N ASN A 419 8.43 17.33 -14.77
CA ASN A 419 9.40 16.31 -14.36
C ASN A 419 9.65 15.34 -15.50
N ASP A 420 10.95 15.03 -15.70
CA ASP A 420 11.43 13.93 -16.54
C ASP A 420 12.28 13.01 -15.66
N ASP A 421 11.92 11.73 -15.55
CA ASP A 421 12.60 10.74 -14.73
C ASP A 421 12.86 9.46 -15.53
N VAL A 422 14.12 9.12 -15.70
CA VAL A 422 14.58 7.89 -16.36
C VAL A 422 15.17 6.95 -15.32
N VAL A 423 14.67 5.73 -15.25
CA VAL A 423 15.18 4.67 -14.38
C VAL A 423 15.54 3.45 -15.22
N ILE A 424 16.77 2.95 -15.06
CA ILE A 424 17.22 1.68 -15.64
C ILE A 424 17.80 0.83 -14.51
N GLN A 425 17.31 -0.40 -14.38
CA GLN A 425 17.76 -1.37 -13.39
C GLN A 425 18.01 -2.72 -14.03
N ALA A 426 19.09 -3.39 -13.61
CA ALA A 426 19.36 -4.76 -14.01
C ALA A 426 19.64 -5.61 -12.77
N ASP A 427 18.94 -6.75 -12.65
CA ASP A 427 19.04 -7.66 -11.53
C ASP A 427 19.38 -9.08 -11.99
N PHE A 428 20.26 -9.74 -11.27
CA PHE A 428 20.60 -11.14 -11.45
C PHE A 428 20.40 -11.91 -10.16
N VAL A 429 19.60 -12.95 -10.21
CA VAL A 429 19.31 -13.87 -9.11
C VAL A 429 19.80 -15.25 -9.49
N THR A 430 20.56 -15.90 -8.62
CA THR A 430 21.02 -17.29 -8.85
C THR A 430 20.99 -18.08 -7.55
N PRO A 431 20.26 -19.21 -7.49
CA PRO A 431 20.38 -20.16 -6.40
C PRO A 431 21.80 -20.74 -6.40
N LEU A 432 22.50 -20.73 -5.29
CA LEU A 432 23.80 -21.39 -5.15
C LEU A 432 23.63 -22.85 -4.71
N SER A 433 22.62 -23.12 -3.86
CA SER A 433 22.23 -24.45 -3.43
C SER A 433 20.70 -24.61 -3.46
N LYS A 434 20.17 -25.71 -2.88
CA LYS A 434 18.71 -25.89 -2.69
C LYS A 434 18.10 -24.87 -1.71
N THR A 435 18.93 -24.31 -0.83
CA THR A 435 18.50 -23.43 0.26
C THR A 435 19.09 -22.03 0.18
N SER A 436 20.12 -21.82 -0.65
CA SER A 436 20.83 -20.53 -0.72
C SER A 436 20.65 -19.84 -2.06
N ASN A 437 20.50 -18.52 -1.99
CA ASN A 437 20.37 -17.60 -3.10
C ASN A 437 21.40 -16.48 -3.04
N PHE A 438 21.93 -16.12 -4.18
CA PHE A 438 22.73 -14.91 -4.38
C PHE A 438 22.00 -13.99 -5.35
N GLU A 439 21.93 -12.72 -5.00
CA GLU A 439 21.30 -11.68 -5.80
C GLU A 439 22.24 -10.49 -5.92
N THR A 440 22.30 -9.89 -7.10
CA THR A 440 23.05 -8.66 -7.35
C THR A 440 22.34 -7.83 -8.40
N GLY A 441 22.52 -6.52 -8.36
CA GLY A 441 21.97 -5.62 -9.35
C GLY A 441 22.56 -4.24 -9.33
N VAL A 442 22.28 -3.53 -10.41
CA VAL A 442 22.69 -2.13 -10.60
C VAL A 442 21.49 -1.30 -11.03
N LYS A 443 21.46 -0.04 -10.63
CA LYS A 443 20.42 0.93 -10.95
C LYS A 443 21.02 2.27 -11.31
N VAL A 444 20.46 2.90 -12.33
CA VAL A 444 20.70 4.31 -12.67
C VAL A 444 19.37 5.03 -12.67
N GLU A 445 19.30 6.16 -11.99
CA GLU A 445 18.14 7.06 -11.99
C GLU A 445 18.64 8.46 -12.35
N HIS A 446 17.98 9.09 -13.32
CA HIS A 446 18.25 10.46 -13.72
C HIS A 446 16.94 11.22 -13.73
N ARG A 447 16.86 12.27 -12.92
CA ARG A 447 15.66 13.09 -12.74
C ARG A 447 15.96 14.55 -13.02
N ILE A 448 15.05 15.17 -13.78
CA ILE A 448 15.03 16.62 -13.99
C ILE A 448 13.65 17.11 -13.57
N VAL A 449 13.60 18.07 -12.66
CA VAL A 449 12.37 18.73 -12.25
C VAL A 449 12.53 20.22 -12.49
N SER A 450 11.53 20.83 -13.13
CA SER A 450 11.48 22.28 -13.32
C SER A 450 10.22 22.83 -12.68
N THR A 451 10.33 24.03 -12.10
CA THR A 451 9.18 24.77 -11.57
C THR A 451 9.38 26.23 -11.85
N ASP A 452 8.34 26.91 -12.32
CA ASP A 452 8.27 28.35 -12.37
C ASP A 452 6.99 28.86 -11.72
N PHE A 453 7.07 29.98 -11.05
CA PHE A 453 5.97 30.64 -10.40
C PHE A 453 5.99 32.13 -10.70
N ALA A 454 4.84 32.68 -11.07
CA ALA A 454 4.65 34.11 -11.29
C ALA A 454 3.37 34.59 -10.58
N ALA A 455 3.47 35.71 -9.88
CA ALA A 455 2.35 36.42 -9.29
C ALA A 455 2.30 37.88 -9.76
N ASN A 456 1.14 38.32 -10.23
CA ASN A 456 0.92 39.68 -10.73
C ASN A 456 -0.34 40.24 -10.08
N GLU A 457 -0.27 41.50 -9.66
CA GLU A 457 -1.42 42.25 -9.16
C GLU A 457 -2.00 43.11 -10.29
N ASP A 458 -3.31 43.15 -10.38
CA ASP A 458 -4.02 44.03 -11.31
C ASP A 458 -4.14 45.43 -10.67
N VAL A 459 -3.41 46.36 -11.22
CA VAL A 459 -3.44 47.77 -10.80
C VAL A 459 -4.07 48.60 -11.92
N ASN A 460 -5.34 48.94 -11.77
CA ASN A 460 -6.14 49.70 -12.77
C ASN A 460 -6.17 49.06 -14.17
N GLY A 461 -6.30 47.75 -14.26
CA GLY A 461 -6.34 46.99 -15.51
C GLY A 461 -4.95 46.66 -16.11
N VAL A 462 -3.86 46.96 -15.38
CA VAL A 462 -2.49 46.63 -15.78
C VAL A 462 -1.89 45.63 -14.80
N LEU A 463 -1.49 44.46 -15.29
CA LEU A 463 -0.84 43.45 -14.48
C LEU A 463 0.60 43.89 -14.16
N GLN A 464 0.89 44.02 -12.85
CA GLN A 464 2.22 44.34 -12.35
C GLN A 464 2.80 43.17 -11.56
N PRO A 465 4.06 42.76 -11.82
CA PRO A 465 4.70 41.68 -11.07
C PRO A 465 4.81 42.02 -9.58
N ILE A 466 4.44 41.07 -8.73
CA ILE A 466 4.63 41.18 -7.28
C ILE A 466 6.09 40.83 -6.97
N PRO A 467 6.87 41.75 -6.35
CA PRO A 467 8.26 41.49 -6.01
C PRO A 467 8.43 40.27 -5.12
N GLY A 468 9.42 39.43 -5.41
CA GLY A 468 9.71 38.20 -4.66
C GLY A 468 8.90 36.97 -5.03
N PHE A 469 7.87 37.11 -5.91
CA PHE A 469 6.99 36.02 -6.32
C PHE A 469 7.10 35.67 -7.80
N ASN A 470 8.22 36.01 -8.44
CA ASN A 470 8.51 35.63 -9.81
C ASN A 470 9.84 34.86 -9.83
N ASN A 471 9.78 33.54 -9.81
CA ASN A 471 10.94 32.67 -9.61
C ASN A 471 10.79 31.38 -10.41
N GLY A 472 11.91 30.72 -10.65
CA GLY A 472 11.95 29.42 -11.29
C GLY A 472 13.19 28.64 -10.91
N LEU A 473 13.07 27.33 -10.78
CA LEU A 473 14.15 26.43 -10.41
C LEU A 473 14.25 25.25 -11.37
N ASP A 474 15.47 24.87 -11.69
CA ASP A 474 15.83 23.60 -12.31
C ASP A 474 16.54 22.72 -11.28
N TYR A 475 16.00 21.56 -11.03
CA TYR A 475 16.55 20.51 -10.16
C TYR A 475 17.01 19.34 -11.01
N ARG A 476 18.23 18.89 -10.80
CA ARG A 476 18.79 17.69 -11.43
C ARG A 476 19.32 16.76 -10.35
N GLU A 477 18.90 15.51 -10.41
CA GLU A 477 19.37 14.45 -9.52
C GLU A 477 19.82 13.25 -10.34
N GLN A 478 20.97 12.68 -9.98
CA GLN A 478 21.45 11.42 -10.54
C GLN A 478 21.81 10.48 -9.40
N ILE A 479 21.35 9.23 -9.48
CA ILE A 479 21.64 8.18 -8.50
C ILE A 479 22.17 6.96 -9.23
N PHE A 480 23.37 6.54 -8.88
CA PHE A 480 23.97 5.27 -9.30
C PHE A 480 23.98 4.33 -8.10
N GLY A 481 23.20 3.25 -8.17
CA GLY A 481 23.08 2.25 -7.10
C GLY A 481 23.60 0.89 -7.54
N GLY A 482 24.27 0.20 -6.63
CA GLY A 482 24.65 -1.20 -6.80
C GLY A 482 24.38 -1.97 -5.52
N TYR A 483 23.97 -3.24 -5.62
CA TYR A 483 23.76 -4.06 -4.44
C TYR A 483 24.20 -5.51 -4.64
N VAL A 484 24.54 -6.14 -3.53
CA VAL A 484 24.73 -7.59 -3.41
C VAL A 484 23.93 -8.09 -2.23
N GLN A 485 23.37 -9.30 -2.35
CA GLN A 485 22.57 -9.92 -1.31
C GLN A 485 22.76 -11.43 -1.34
N TYR A 486 22.92 -12.04 -0.18
CA TYR A 486 23.01 -13.47 0.01
C TYR A 486 22.02 -13.94 1.06
N GLY A 487 21.28 -14.99 0.77
CA GLY A 487 20.38 -15.62 1.73
C GLY A 487 20.54 -17.14 1.74
N ASP A 488 20.37 -17.74 2.92
CA ASP A 488 20.39 -19.20 3.08
C ASP A 488 19.44 -19.64 4.20
N LYS A 489 19.10 -20.93 4.18
CA LYS A 489 18.33 -21.59 5.22
C LYS A 489 19.09 -22.81 5.74
N ILE A 490 19.45 -22.76 7.00
CA ILE A 490 20.14 -23.85 7.71
C ILE A 490 19.17 -24.41 8.78
N ASN A 491 18.55 -25.55 8.50
CA ASN A 491 17.53 -26.15 9.36
C ASN A 491 16.38 -25.20 9.70
N LYS A 492 16.28 -24.76 10.96
CA LYS A 492 15.27 -23.83 11.48
C LYS A 492 15.65 -22.35 11.33
N PHE A 493 16.88 -22.06 10.97
CA PHE A 493 17.41 -20.71 10.84
C PHE A 493 17.48 -20.31 9.37
N SER A 494 16.89 -19.15 9.03
CA SER A 494 16.99 -18.54 7.71
C SER A 494 17.55 -17.14 7.87
N TYR A 495 18.47 -16.74 7.00
CA TYR A 495 19.06 -15.42 7.04
C TYR A 495 19.23 -14.85 5.64
N GLN A 496 19.23 -13.54 5.56
CA GLN A 496 19.52 -12.76 4.36
C GLN A 496 20.36 -11.55 4.75
N LEU A 497 21.52 -11.43 4.14
CA LEU A 497 22.47 -10.36 4.34
C LEU A 497 22.62 -9.59 3.05
N GLY A 498 22.58 -8.28 3.11
CA GLY A 498 22.69 -7.46 1.92
C GLY A 498 23.47 -6.17 2.18
N LEU A 499 24.10 -5.67 1.13
CA LEU A 499 24.77 -4.38 1.12
C LEU A 499 24.45 -3.66 -0.19
N ARG A 500 23.98 -2.43 -0.08
CA ARG A 500 23.75 -1.52 -1.19
C ARG A 500 24.63 -0.29 -1.06
N THR A 501 25.14 0.20 -2.16
CA THR A 501 25.81 1.51 -2.24
C THR A 501 25.06 2.41 -3.21
N GLU A 502 24.98 3.70 -2.89
CA GLU A 502 24.41 4.72 -3.79
C GLU A 502 25.34 5.94 -3.85
N TYR A 503 25.68 6.34 -5.07
CA TYR A 503 26.35 7.58 -5.41
C TYR A 503 25.31 8.55 -5.95
N THR A 504 25.15 9.70 -5.31
CA THR A 504 24.10 10.69 -5.61
C THR A 504 24.73 12.04 -5.92
N THR A 505 24.30 12.68 -7.01
CA THR A 505 24.58 14.08 -7.31
C THR A 505 23.29 14.88 -7.40
N ILE A 506 23.26 16.06 -6.81
CA ILE A 506 22.11 16.98 -6.82
C ILE A 506 22.62 18.36 -7.24
N GLN A 507 21.99 18.97 -8.26
CA GLN A 507 22.24 20.33 -8.65
C GLN A 507 20.93 21.12 -8.75
N ILE A 508 20.87 22.30 -8.15
CA ILE A 508 19.73 23.23 -8.23
C ILE A 508 20.23 24.55 -8.82
N LYS A 509 19.53 25.02 -9.85
CA LYS A 509 19.82 26.30 -10.52
C LYS A 509 18.59 27.19 -10.48
N ASP A 510 18.81 28.46 -10.26
CA ASP A 510 17.82 29.50 -10.49
C ASP A 510 17.66 29.71 -12.00
N GLN A 511 16.46 29.69 -12.53
CA GLN A 511 16.18 29.83 -13.97
C GLN A 511 16.41 31.27 -14.44
N ASN A 512 16.13 32.27 -13.61
CA ASN A 512 16.21 33.68 -13.95
C ASN A 512 17.67 34.18 -14.00
N THR A 513 18.43 33.87 -12.93
CA THR A 513 19.81 34.32 -12.78
C THR A 513 20.83 33.32 -13.34
N ARG A 514 20.43 32.06 -13.60
CA ARG A 514 21.30 30.94 -13.97
C ARG A 514 22.33 30.55 -12.91
N ASN A 515 22.25 31.13 -11.72
CA ASN A 515 23.13 30.80 -10.61
C ASN A 515 22.87 29.38 -10.10
N VAL A 516 23.97 28.70 -9.73
CA VAL A 516 23.88 27.42 -9.02
C VAL A 516 23.63 27.73 -7.54
N LEU A 517 22.43 27.38 -7.07
CA LEU A 517 22.03 27.55 -5.68
C LEU A 517 22.52 26.41 -4.79
N ARG A 518 22.64 25.22 -5.37
CA ARG A 518 23.14 24.02 -4.69
C ARG A 518 23.84 23.10 -5.67
N ASP A 519 24.98 22.57 -5.26
CA ASP A 519 25.70 21.47 -5.90
C ASP A 519 26.20 20.54 -4.81
N SER A 520 25.74 19.28 -4.82
CA SER A 520 25.99 18.34 -3.74
C SER A 520 26.23 16.95 -4.29
N THR A 521 27.27 16.29 -3.81
CA THR A 521 27.63 14.92 -4.20
C THR A 521 27.98 14.11 -2.96
N TYR A 522 27.45 12.89 -2.86
CA TYR A 522 27.75 12.00 -1.76
C TYR A 522 27.59 10.53 -2.11
N THR A 523 28.35 9.67 -1.41
CA THR A 523 28.22 8.21 -1.48
C THR A 523 27.78 7.68 -0.12
N ARG A 524 26.84 6.72 -0.10
CA ARG A 524 26.35 6.09 1.13
C ARG A 524 26.26 4.58 0.97
N LEU A 525 26.44 3.87 2.08
CA LEU A 525 26.28 2.43 2.20
C LEU A 525 25.02 2.12 3.00
N PHE A 526 24.26 1.12 2.57
CA PHE A 526 22.99 0.71 3.17
C PHE A 526 23.00 -0.78 3.42
N PRO A 527 23.46 -1.23 4.61
CA PRO A 527 23.41 -2.62 5.01
C PRO A 527 21.98 -3.05 5.35
N SER A 528 21.66 -4.32 5.12
CA SER A 528 20.44 -4.97 5.55
C SER A 528 20.68 -6.38 6.06
N VAL A 529 19.97 -6.75 7.12
CA VAL A 529 20.04 -8.07 7.78
C VAL A 529 18.62 -8.52 8.10
N ASN A 530 18.23 -9.69 7.60
CA ASN A 530 16.96 -10.33 7.96
C ASN A 530 17.26 -11.73 8.48
N LEU A 531 16.85 -12.01 9.72
CA LEU A 531 17.06 -13.27 10.40
C LEU A 531 15.73 -13.85 10.85
N ASN A 532 15.46 -15.11 10.54
CA ASN A 532 14.28 -15.83 10.98
C ASN A 532 14.65 -17.15 11.63
N TYR A 533 14.02 -17.46 12.74
CA TYR A 533 14.19 -18.73 13.44
C TYR A 533 12.82 -19.38 13.70
N ALA A 534 12.59 -20.56 13.11
CA ALA A 534 11.40 -21.36 13.32
C ALA A 534 11.47 -22.02 14.72
N LEU A 535 10.87 -21.37 15.74
CA LEU A 535 10.77 -21.91 17.10
C LEU A 535 9.98 -23.22 17.08
N THR A 536 8.84 -23.20 16.42
CA THR A 536 8.00 -24.37 16.14
C THR A 536 7.49 -24.29 14.70
N GLU A 537 6.74 -25.28 14.22
CA GLU A 537 6.09 -25.24 12.92
C GLU A 537 5.06 -24.08 12.77
N LYS A 538 4.59 -23.54 13.89
CA LYS A 538 3.54 -22.51 13.96
C LYS A 538 4.03 -21.17 14.48
N THR A 539 5.30 -21.11 14.93
CA THR A 539 5.88 -19.93 15.58
C THR A 539 7.27 -19.64 15.03
N THR A 540 7.44 -18.43 14.49
CA THR A 540 8.73 -17.94 13.96
C THR A 540 9.09 -16.65 14.66
N ALA A 541 10.33 -16.54 15.13
CA ALA A 541 10.95 -15.30 15.59
C ALA A 541 11.69 -14.64 14.43
N GLN A 542 11.65 -13.31 14.35
CA GLN A 542 12.28 -12.51 13.31
C GLN A 542 13.10 -11.39 13.95
N LEU A 543 14.30 -11.15 13.45
CA LEU A 543 15.12 -9.99 13.79
C LEU A 543 15.60 -9.36 12.48
N ASN A 544 15.23 -8.10 12.27
CA ASN A 544 15.54 -7.37 11.06
C ASN A 544 16.28 -6.09 11.38
N TYR A 545 17.24 -5.72 10.53
CA TYR A 545 17.94 -4.44 10.54
C TYR A 545 18.06 -3.90 9.12
N SER A 546 17.86 -2.59 8.95
CA SER A 546 18.18 -1.89 7.71
C SER A 546 18.53 -0.43 7.97
N GLN A 547 19.47 0.11 7.15
CA GLN A 547 19.71 1.54 7.09
C GLN A 547 19.05 2.12 5.85
N ARG A 548 18.39 3.28 6.02
CA ARG A 548 17.57 3.94 4.98
C ARG A 548 17.90 5.43 4.91
N ILE A 549 17.54 6.06 3.78
CA ILE A 549 17.73 7.49 3.53
C ILE A 549 16.41 8.16 3.14
N ASN A 550 16.21 9.39 3.63
CA ASN A 550 15.20 10.31 3.13
C ASN A 550 15.89 11.50 2.47
N ARG A 551 15.73 11.62 1.15
CA ARG A 551 16.27 12.75 0.39
C ARG A 551 15.21 13.84 0.30
N PRO A 552 15.56 15.11 0.57
CA PRO A 552 14.61 16.19 0.38
C PRO A 552 14.29 16.35 -1.11
N ASN A 553 13.02 16.51 -1.43
CA ASN A 553 12.54 16.77 -2.78
C ASN A 553 12.63 18.27 -3.13
N LEU A 554 12.38 18.64 -4.39
CA LEU A 554 12.47 20.03 -4.82
C LEU A 554 11.55 20.97 -4.04
N PHE A 555 10.33 20.57 -3.69
CA PHE A 555 9.41 21.40 -2.90
C PHE A 555 10.00 21.72 -1.51
N GLN A 556 10.64 20.75 -0.87
CA GLN A 556 11.30 20.91 0.43
C GLN A 556 12.59 21.74 0.34
N LEU A 557 13.20 21.83 -0.84
CA LEU A 557 14.43 22.59 -1.10
C LEU A 557 14.16 23.96 -1.69
N ASN A 558 12.95 24.23 -2.21
CA ASN A 558 12.63 25.48 -2.89
C ASN A 558 12.51 26.65 -1.87
N PRO A 559 13.46 27.58 -1.85
CA PRO A 559 13.42 28.69 -0.89
C PRO A 559 12.41 29.78 -1.26
N PHE A 560 11.72 29.65 -2.39
CA PHE A 560 10.77 30.64 -2.86
C PHE A 560 9.34 30.25 -2.49
N PRO A 561 8.57 31.14 -1.82
CA PRO A 561 7.19 30.84 -1.48
C PRO A 561 6.26 30.93 -2.69
N GLU A 562 5.17 30.19 -2.68
CA GLU A 562 4.01 30.43 -3.54
C GLU A 562 2.96 31.26 -2.77
N LEU A 563 2.33 32.21 -3.44
CA LEU A 563 1.30 33.04 -2.83
C LEU A 563 -0.06 32.33 -2.92
N GLN A 564 -0.52 31.78 -1.80
CA GLN A 564 -1.81 31.11 -1.66
C GLN A 564 -2.60 31.69 -0.46
N ASP A 565 -1.92 32.03 0.63
CA ASP A 565 -2.46 32.68 1.81
C ASP A 565 -1.64 33.94 2.14
N PHE A 566 -2.30 34.98 2.58
CA PHE A 566 -1.63 36.26 2.92
C PHE A 566 -1.06 36.26 4.35
N ASN A 567 -1.56 35.37 5.22
CA ASN A 567 -1.15 35.32 6.62
C ASN A 567 -0.15 34.20 6.92
N SER A 568 0.02 33.26 6.01
CA SER A 568 0.97 32.16 6.20
C SER A 568 1.69 31.78 4.91
N ARG A 569 2.97 31.44 5.02
CA ARG A 569 3.82 31.01 3.92
C ARG A 569 4.60 29.76 4.32
N ILE A 570 4.80 28.86 3.38
CA ILE A 570 5.66 27.70 3.56
C ILE A 570 6.85 27.88 2.63
N PHE A 571 8.04 27.77 3.19
CA PHE A 571 9.30 27.82 2.46
C PHE A 571 9.99 26.45 2.50
N GLY A 572 10.62 26.08 1.43
CA GLY A 572 11.64 25.05 1.46
C GLY A 572 12.97 25.63 1.95
N ASN A 573 13.88 24.73 2.28
CA ASN A 573 15.22 25.05 2.74
C ASN A 573 16.27 24.43 1.81
N ILE A 574 16.94 25.25 1.05
CA ILE A 574 17.95 24.83 0.08
C ILE A 574 19.11 24.05 0.74
N ASN A 575 19.33 24.26 2.05
CA ASN A 575 20.42 23.66 2.81
C ASN A 575 20.04 22.35 3.50
N LEU A 576 18.82 21.85 3.30
CA LEU A 576 18.41 20.58 3.91
C LEU A 576 19.35 19.42 3.55
N LEU A 577 19.82 18.73 4.57
CA LEU A 577 20.61 17.51 4.43
C LEU A 577 19.69 16.28 4.36
N PRO A 578 20.05 15.24 3.61
CA PRO A 578 19.31 13.98 3.67
C PRO A 578 19.30 13.40 5.09
N SER A 579 18.17 12.87 5.53
CA SER A 579 18.10 12.16 6.80
C SER A 579 18.42 10.67 6.62
N LEU A 580 19.06 10.08 7.65
CA LEU A 580 19.49 8.68 7.67
C LEU A 580 18.84 7.98 8.85
N THR A 581 18.16 6.87 8.58
CA THR A 581 17.46 6.08 9.61
C THR A 581 18.02 4.68 9.71
N ASP A 582 18.50 4.30 10.91
CA ASP A 582 18.78 2.93 11.29
C ASP A 582 17.55 2.33 11.97
N GLY A 583 17.04 1.21 11.47
CA GLY A 583 15.88 0.52 11.99
C GLY A 583 16.18 -0.91 12.43
N ILE A 584 15.76 -1.29 13.64
CA ILE A 584 15.83 -2.66 14.17
C ILE A 584 14.42 -3.09 14.55
N GLU A 585 14.04 -4.31 14.19
CA GLU A 585 12.74 -4.89 14.55
C GLU A 585 12.90 -6.34 15.02
N LEU A 586 12.36 -6.64 16.19
CA LEU A 586 12.22 -7.99 16.74
C LEU A 586 10.74 -8.38 16.74
N GLY A 587 10.36 -9.37 15.93
CA GLY A 587 8.99 -9.83 15.80
C GLY A 587 8.84 -11.31 16.12
N ILE A 588 7.62 -11.70 16.53
CA ILE A 588 7.23 -13.10 16.68
C ILE A 588 5.92 -13.29 15.91
N LEU A 589 5.91 -14.23 14.98
CA LEU A 589 4.68 -14.69 14.36
C LEU A 589 4.25 -16.02 15.00
N SER A 590 3.03 -16.08 15.48
CA SER A 590 2.47 -17.32 16.03
C SER A 590 1.07 -17.59 15.48
N LYS A 591 0.78 -18.88 15.20
CA LYS A 591 -0.52 -19.36 14.74
C LYS A 591 -1.08 -20.34 15.75
N VAL A 592 -2.22 -20.01 16.34
CA VAL A 592 -2.88 -20.83 17.33
C VAL A 592 -4.39 -20.86 17.04
N LYS A 593 -4.94 -22.04 16.67
CA LYS A 593 -6.39 -22.30 16.55
C LYS A 593 -7.19 -21.14 15.89
N GLY A 594 -6.83 -20.73 14.67
CA GLY A 594 -7.53 -19.66 13.94
C GLY A 594 -7.13 -18.23 14.32
N LEU A 595 -6.23 -18.06 15.30
CA LEU A 595 -5.59 -16.81 15.65
C LEU A 595 -4.19 -16.75 15.03
N VAL A 596 -3.89 -15.69 14.28
CA VAL A 596 -2.54 -15.31 13.86
C VAL A 596 -2.16 -14.07 14.66
N LEU A 597 -1.10 -14.16 15.44
CA LEU A 597 -0.61 -13.08 16.28
C LEU A 597 0.82 -12.72 15.87
N ASN A 598 1.07 -11.43 15.66
CA ASN A 598 2.39 -10.91 15.34
C ASN A 598 2.71 -9.66 16.16
N PRO A 599 3.18 -9.82 17.43
CA PRO A 599 3.82 -8.74 18.15
C PRO A 599 5.18 -8.44 17.55
N SER A 600 5.56 -7.16 17.47
CA SER A 600 6.90 -6.70 17.09
C SER A 600 7.32 -5.49 17.91
N LEU A 601 8.52 -5.56 18.48
CA LEU A 601 9.22 -4.43 19.07
C LEU A 601 10.11 -3.81 18.00
N TYR A 602 10.14 -2.50 17.92
CA TYR A 602 11.01 -1.82 16.99
C TYR A 602 11.70 -0.62 17.63
N TYR A 603 12.88 -0.36 17.14
CA TYR A 603 13.68 0.80 17.46
C TYR A 603 14.17 1.44 16.18
N SER A 604 14.10 2.76 16.08
CA SER A 604 14.71 3.50 14.98
C SER A 604 15.43 4.73 15.49
N ARG A 605 16.54 5.06 14.82
CA ARG A 605 17.34 6.26 15.06
C ARG A 605 17.52 6.99 13.73
N THR A 606 16.98 8.21 13.65
CA THR A 606 17.06 9.06 12.47
C THR A 606 17.96 10.25 12.75
N LYS A 607 19.04 10.38 11.99
CA LYS A 607 19.92 11.57 11.98
C LYS A 607 19.44 12.56 10.96
N ASN A 608 19.60 13.86 11.22
CA ASN A 608 19.13 14.96 10.39
C ASN A 608 17.62 14.85 10.10
N ASN A 609 16.82 14.56 11.15
CA ASN A 609 15.37 14.42 11.02
C ASN A 609 14.74 15.69 10.52
N PHE A 610 13.71 15.58 9.67
CA PHE A 610 13.00 16.74 9.12
C PHE A 610 11.88 17.19 10.05
N GLN A 611 11.89 18.47 10.41
CA GLN A 611 10.88 19.11 11.23
C GLN A 611 10.48 20.45 10.63
N TYR A 612 9.17 20.77 10.61
CA TYR A 612 8.73 22.13 10.34
C TYR A 612 8.97 23.00 11.56
N PHE A 613 9.61 24.13 11.35
CA PHE A 613 9.77 25.20 12.32
C PHE A 613 8.90 26.36 11.89
N THR A 614 7.96 26.75 12.76
CA THR A 614 7.05 27.89 12.52
C THR A 614 7.50 29.09 13.32
N SER A 615 7.64 30.21 12.65
CA SER A 615 7.96 31.51 13.24
C SER A 615 7.04 32.60 12.66
N GLN A 616 7.00 33.74 13.29
CA GLN A 616 6.34 34.96 12.81
C GLN A 616 7.41 35.95 12.36
N ASN A 617 7.23 36.55 11.18
CA ASN A 617 8.11 37.59 10.70
C ASN A 617 7.65 39.01 11.20
N ASP A 618 8.44 40.05 10.90
CA ASP A 618 8.18 41.41 11.31
C ASP A 618 6.88 42.04 10.72
N GLN A 619 6.25 41.37 9.78
CA GLN A 619 4.99 41.77 9.14
C GLN A 619 3.79 40.97 9.66
N ASP A 620 3.94 40.26 10.79
CA ASP A 620 2.93 39.38 11.39
C ASP A 620 2.50 38.20 10.51
N VAL A 621 3.31 37.87 9.49
CA VAL A 621 3.07 36.69 8.62
C VAL A 621 3.76 35.46 9.20
N PHE A 622 3.04 34.35 9.27
CA PHE A 622 3.60 33.07 9.69
C PHE A 622 4.44 32.45 8.58
N GLU A 623 5.61 32.01 8.95
CA GLU A 623 6.56 31.34 8.07
C GLU A 623 6.89 29.96 8.63
N ALA A 624 6.56 28.91 7.87
CA ALA A 624 6.93 27.55 8.18
C ALA A 624 8.06 27.10 7.26
N VAL A 625 9.21 26.75 7.84
CA VAL A 625 10.41 26.31 7.13
C VAL A 625 10.79 24.93 7.57
N LEU A 626 11.12 24.04 6.63
CA LEU A 626 11.61 22.71 6.96
C LEU A 626 13.09 22.76 7.36
N VAL A 627 13.41 22.18 8.52
CA VAL A 627 14.78 22.18 9.09
C VAL A 627 15.24 20.76 9.36
N ASN A 628 16.55 20.55 9.52
CA ASN A 628 17.08 19.31 10.07
C ASN A 628 17.24 19.46 11.59
N LEU A 629 16.63 18.57 12.36
CA LEU A 629 17.00 18.29 13.74
C LEU A 629 18.18 17.32 13.78
N ASP A 630 18.98 17.35 14.85
CA ASP A 630 20.15 16.51 14.98
C ASP A 630 19.80 15.03 14.93
N GLU A 631 18.78 14.64 15.72
CA GLU A 631 18.40 13.24 15.87
C GLU A 631 16.93 13.10 16.31
N GLU A 632 16.30 12.02 15.85
CA GLU A 632 15.10 11.45 16.45
C GLU A 632 15.33 9.98 16.77
N THR A 633 15.05 9.54 17.99
CA THR A 633 14.95 8.13 18.35
C THR A 633 13.49 7.76 18.57
N ARG A 634 13.10 6.55 18.14
CA ARG A 634 11.74 6.03 18.31
C ARG A 634 11.80 4.59 18.79
N PHE A 635 11.06 4.27 19.85
CA PHE A 635 10.89 2.92 20.36
C PHE A 635 9.41 2.59 20.43
N GLY A 636 9.00 1.44 19.88
CA GLY A 636 7.61 1.08 19.86
C GLY A 636 7.31 -0.41 19.86
N LEU A 637 6.03 -0.70 20.18
CA LEU A 637 5.43 -2.03 20.16
C LEU A 637 4.24 -2.00 19.19
N GLU A 638 4.29 -2.85 18.19
CA GLU A 638 3.14 -3.14 17.31
C GLU A 638 2.62 -4.54 17.60
N ILE A 639 1.32 -4.68 17.80
CA ILE A 639 0.63 -5.97 17.93
C ILE A 639 -0.39 -6.07 16.81
N SER A 640 -0.15 -6.98 15.86
CA SER A 640 -1.13 -7.33 14.82
C SER A 640 -1.76 -8.68 15.15
N ALA A 641 -3.07 -8.74 15.20
CA ALA A 641 -3.85 -9.94 15.47
C ALA A 641 -4.89 -10.17 14.38
N GLN A 642 -4.97 -11.38 13.87
CA GLN A 642 -6.02 -11.81 12.96
C GLN A 642 -6.71 -13.02 13.56
N TYR A 643 -8.03 -12.95 13.71
CA TYR A 643 -8.81 -14.00 14.36
C TYR A 643 -10.07 -14.33 13.55
N ALA A 644 -10.20 -15.58 13.17
CA ALA A 644 -11.38 -16.12 12.51
C ALA A 644 -12.02 -17.21 13.39
N PRO A 645 -12.83 -16.81 14.38
CA PRO A 645 -13.46 -17.76 15.30
C PRO A 645 -14.43 -18.71 14.60
N THR A 646 -15.00 -18.25 13.50
CA THR A 646 -15.98 -19.00 12.70
C THR A 646 -15.76 -18.74 11.20
N LYS A 647 -16.39 -19.54 10.34
CA LYS A 647 -16.32 -19.33 8.86
C LYS A 647 -17.03 -18.05 8.40
N TRP A 648 -17.93 -17.50 9.22
CA TRP A 648 -18.71 -16.31 8.88
C TRP A 648 -18.16 -15.01 9.50
N LEU A 649 -17.26 -15.07 10.50
CA LEU A 649 -16.71 -13.91 11.20
C LEU A 649 -15.18 -13.91 11.10
N SER A 650 -14.61 -12.78 10.70
CA SER A 650 -13.17 -12.50 10.67
C SER A 650 -12.90 -11.14 11.29
N LEU A 651 -11.93 -11.07 12.19
CA LEU A 651 -11.52 -9.87 12.91
C LEU A 651 -10.03 -9.65 12.67
N ASN A 652 -9.64 -8.42 12.40
CA ASN A 652 -8.24 -8.00 12.34
C ASN A 652 -8.08 -6.81 13.27
N ALA A 653 -7.10 -6.85 14.14
CA ALA A 653 -6.77 -5.76 15.06
C ALA A 653 -5.28 -5.42 14.94
N VAL A 654 -4.97 -4.13 14.97
CA VAL A 654 -3.60 -3.62 15.08
C VAL A 654 -3.59 -2.54 16.14
N ILE A 655 -2.64 -2.65 17.06
CA ILE A 655 -2.32 -1.62 18.03
C ILE A 655 -0.84 -1.29 17.85
N ASN A 656 -0.51 -0.03 17.67
CA ASN A 656 0.86 0.45 17.60
C ASN A 656 1.03 1.56 18.65
N ALA A 657 1.90 1.35 19.61
CA ALA A 657 2.25 2.31 20.64
C ALA A 657 3.75 2.59 20.58
N TYR A 658 4.13 3.86 20.63
CA TYR A 658 5.53 4.26 20.59
C TYR A 658 5.81 5.53 21.37
N SER A 659 7.04 5.62 21.85
CA SER A 659 7.65 6.86 22.31
C SER A 659 8.66 7.35 21.28
N PHE A 660 8.83 8.66 21.19
CA PHE A 660 9.92 9.26 20.45
C PHE A 660 10.58 10.38 21.23
N ASP A 661 11.84 10.58 20.95
CA ASP A 661 12.68 11.63 21.52
C ASP A 661 13.39 12.35 20.37
N GLN A 662 13.13 13.65 20.24
CA GLN A 662 13.73 14.53 19.22
C GLN A 662 14.73 15.45 19.90
N LYS A 663 15.84 15.76 19.20
CA LYS A 663 16.90 16.66 19.66
C LYS A 663 17.33 17.58 18.53
N GLY A 664 17.46 18.85 18.83
CA GLY A 664 17.97 19.83 17.88
C GLY A 664 17.58 21.25 18.20
N ASN A 665 18.24 22.20 17.55
CA ASN A 665 18.03 23.63 17.73
C ASN A 665 17.85 24.31 16.39
N VAL A 666 17.03 25.36 16.34
CA VAL A 666 16.92 26.29 15.21
C VAL A 666 17.29 27.69 15.70
N GLY A 667 18.48 28.17 15.31
CA GLY A 667 19.05 29.37 15.91
C GLY A 667 19.21 29.23 17.42
N THR A 668 18.51 30.07 18.18
CA THR A 668 18.49 30.01 19.65
C THR A 668 17.33 29.21 20.23
N THR A 669 16.41 28.74 19.38
CA THR A 669 15.22 28.01 19.83
C THR A 669 15.55 26.52 19.96
N ASN A 670 15.39 25.99 21.17
CA ASN A 670 15.53 24.56 21.44
C ASN A 670 14.23 23.85 21.03
N LEU A 671 14.37 22.77 20.25
CA LEU A 671 13.28 21.91 19.77
C LEU A 671 13.38 20.49 20.34
N ASP A 672 14.12 20.31 21.44
CA ASP A 672 14.16 19.01 22.13
C ASP A 672 12.78 18.68 22.67
N TYR A 673 12.29 17.51 22.35
CA TYR A 673 10.94 17.08 22.74
C TYR A 673 10.82 15.56 22.81
N SER A 674 10.09 15.08 23.82
CA SER A 674 9.76 13.67 23.98
C SER A 674 8.26 13.49 24.10
N ASN A 675 7.70 12.49 23.44
CA ASN A 675 6.26 12.18 23.48
C ASN A 675 5.99 10.67 23.34
N GLU A 676 4.82 10.29 23.84
CA GLU A 676 4.28 8.94 23.71
C GLU A 676 2.91 9.04 23.04
N THR A 677 2.65 8.15 22.09
CA THR A 677 1.37 8.10 21.40
C THR A 677 1.04 6.67 20.96
N TRP A 678 -0.20 6.43 20.58
CA TRP A 678 -0.64 5.14 20.08
C TRP A 678 -1.79 5.24 19.10
N THR A 679 -1.91 4.20 18.28
CA THR A 679 -3.01 4.03 17.31
C THR A 679 -3.63 2.66 17.46
N ALA A 680 -4.92 2.55 17.21
CA ALA A 680 -5.62 1.28 17.16
C ALA A 680 -6.53 1.20 15.93
N THR A 681 -6.47 0.08 15.23
CA THR A 681 -7.35 -0.24 14.11
C THR A 681 -8.04 -1.58 14.37
N LEU A 682 -9.35 -1.62 14.22
CA LEU A 682 -10.15 -2.84 14.28
C LEU A 682 -10.98 -2.97 12.99
N LEU A 683 -10.73 -4.04 12.24
CA LEU A 683 -11.48 -4.42 11.05
C LEU A 683 -12.28 -5.69 11.33
N GLY A 684 -13.60 -5.62 11.20
CA GLY A 684 -14.51 -6.76 11.32
C GLY A 684 -15.17 -7.07 9.98
N GLN A 685 -15.25 -8.35 9.61
CA GLN A 685 -16.01 -8.83 8.45
C GLN A 685 -16.93 -9.96 8.87
N ALA A 686 -18.23 -9.79 8.60
CA ALA A 686 -19.26 -10.79 8.84
C ALA A 686 -19.97 -11.20 7.54
N LYS A 687 -20.04 -12.51 7.28
CA LYS A 687 -20.73 -13.09 6.12
C LYS A 687 -22.10 -13.60 6.56
N PHE A 688 -23.15 -13.15 5.90
CA PHE A 688 -24.54 -13.52 6.17
C PHE A 688 -25.11 -14.42 5.07
N PRO A 689 -26.24 -15.11 5.31
CA PRO A 689 -26.98 -15.85 4.30
C PRO A 689 -27.29 -14.99 3.06
N LYS A 690 -27.59 -15.65 1.94
CA LYS A 690 -27.88 -15.01 0.63
C LYS A 690 -26.72 -14.15 0.10
N ASN A 691 -25.47 -14.47 0.45
CA ASN A 691 -24.23 -13.82 -0.02
C ASN A 691 -24.14 -12.33 0.36
N PHE A 692 -24.68 -11.93 1.50
CA PHE A 692 -24.38 -10.63 2.10
C PHE A 692 -23.10 -10.68 2.90
N THR A 693 -22.37 -9.58 2.91
CA THR A 693 -21.17 -9.40 3.74
C THR A 693 -21.20 -7.99 4.30
N LEU A 694 -21.06 -7.86 5.62
CA LEU A 694 -20.85 -6.59 6.31
C LEU A 694 -19.37 -6.49 6.67
N GLN A 695 -18.78 -5.35 6.40
CA GLN A 695 -17.43 -5.00 6.85
C GLN A 695 -17.46 -3.69 7.61
N THR A 696 -16.73 -3.62 8.73
CA THR A 696 -16.60 -2.41 9.56
C THR A 696 -15.13 -2.17 9.85
N LYS A 697 -14.69 -0.92 9.81
CA LYS A 697 -13.35 -0.47 10.25
C LYS A 697 -13.52 0.64 11.26
N PHE A 698 -13.03 0.41 12.46
CA PHE A 698 -12.86 1.42 13.49
C PHE A 698 -11.37 1.80 13.60
N GLU A 699 -11.08 3.08 13.69
CA GLU A 699 -9.72 3.58 13.91
C GLU A 699 -9.73 4.66 14.98
N TYR A 700 -8.73 4.60 15.85
CA TYR A 700 -8.44 5.57 16.87
C TYR A 700 -6.97 6.02 16.77
N GLN A 701 -6.76 7.32 16.81
CA GLN A 701 -5.48 8.00 16.90
C GLN A 701 -5.42 8.75 18.22
N ALA A 702 -4.45 8.43 19.08
CA ALA A 702 -4.18 9.21 20.28
C ALA A 702 -3.59 10.58 19.92
N ALA A 703 -3.60 11.48 20.86
CA ALA A 703 -2.95 12.77 20.71
C ALA A 703 -1.44 12.59 20.50
N GLU A 704 -0.85 13.50 19.73
CA GLU A 704 0.58 13.52 19.43
C GLU A 704 1.08 14.97 19.51
N SER A 705 2.31 15.15 20.02
CA SER A 705 2.90 16.48 20.12
C SER A 705 4.35 16.43 19.64
N ASP A 706 4.81 17.52 19.07
CA ASP A 706 6.23 17.84 18.89
C ASP A 706 6.57 19.12 19.69
N ALA A 707 7.74 19.70 19.47
CA ALA A 707 8.21 20.86 20.23
C ALA A 707 7.30 22.09 20.10
N GLN A 708 6.59 22.25 18.99
CA GLN A 708 5.72 23.41 18.75
C GLN A 708 4.24 23.02 18.60
N THR A 709 3.92 21.82 18.14
CA THR A 709 2.56 21.45 17.73
C THR A 709 1.99 20.33 18.57
N HIS A 710 0.77 20.51 19.05
CA HIS A 710 -0.04 19.48 19.70
C HIS A 710 -1.24 19.11 18.82
N THR A 711 -1.32 17.90 18.36
CA THR A 711 -2.44 17.32 17.59
C THR A 711 -3.35 16.54 18.53
N LYS A 712 -4.64 16.89 18.59
CA LYS A 712 -5.63 16.19 19.41
C LYS A 712 -5.98 14.82 18.86
N SER A 713 -6.39 13.92 19.74
CA SER A 713 -6.90 12.60 19.37
C SER A 713 -8.16 12.69 18.50
N PHE A 714 -8.34 11.70 17.62
CA PHE A 714 -9.57 11.51 16.86
C PHE A 714 -9.85 10.03 16.62
N TYR A 715 -11.09 9.73 16.24
CA TYR A 715 -11.51 8.39 15.82
C TYR A 715 -12.47 8.49 14.65
N TYR A 716 -12.62 7.39 13.92
CA TYR A 716 -13.65 7.28 12.88
C TYR A 716 -14.09 5.84 12.64
N LEU A 717 -15.27 5.70 12.07
CA LEU A 717 -15.88 4.43 11.70
C LEU A 717 -16.24 4.44 10.22
N ASN A 718 -15.79 3.41 9.49
CA ASN A 718 -16.22 3.11 8.13
C ASN A 718 -17.02 1.81 8.12
N MET A 719 -18.03 1.73 7.27
CA MET A 719 -18.86 0.54 7.11
C MET A 719 -19.13 0.26 5.63
N ALA A 720 -19.25 -1.00 5.26
CA ALA A 720 -19.68 -1.41 3.93
C ALA A 720 -20.56 -2.67 3.98
N LEU A 721 -21.69 -2.62 3.28
CA LEU A 721 -22.57 -3.76 3.07
C LEU A 721 -22.49 -4.19 1.60
N GLY A 722 -21.99 -5.39 1.36
CA GLY A 722 -21.83 -5.97 0.04
C GLY A 722 -22.76 -7.13 -0.21
N LYS A 723 -23.23 -7.28 -1.44
CA LYS A 723 -23.97 -8.43 -1.92
C LYS A 723 -23.33 -8.98 -3.19
N SER A 724 -22.97 -10.26 -3.19
CA SER A 724 -22.53 -10.94 -4.41
C SER A 724 -23.73 -11.29 -5.29
N LEU A 725 -23.58 -11.03 -6.60
CA LEU A 725 -24.59 -11.20 -7.63
C LEU A 725 -24.04 -12.11 -8.75
N PHE A 726 -24.93 -12.61 -9.63
CA PHE A 726 -24.55 -13.34 -10.85
C PHE A 726 -23.56 -14.50 -10.61
N LYS A 727 -23.82 -15.36 -9.62
CA LYS A 727 -22.91 -16.47 -9.23
C LYS A 727 -21.48 -15.98 -8.94
N ASN A 728 -21.35 -14.87 -8.20
CA ASN A 728 -20.09 -14.19 -7.84
C ASN A 728 -19.36 -13.46 -8.99
N ASN A 729 -19.98 -13.35 -10.17
CA ASN A 729 -19.43 -12.53 -11.26
C ASN A 729 -19.74 -11.04 -11.10
N GLY A 730 -20.72 -10.70 -10.28
CA GLY A 730 -21.05 -9.31 -9.94
C GLY A 730 -21.08 -9.08 -8.45
N SER A 731 -20.97 -7.82 -8.03
CA SER A 731 -21.18 -7.38 -6.66
C SER A 731 -21.78 -5.98 -6.62
N LEU A 732 -22.67 -5.76 -5.65
CA LEU A 732 -23.18 -4.44 -5.29
C LEU A 732 -22.70 -4.15 -3.87
N THR A 733 -22.11 -2.98 -3.64
CA THR A 733 -21.58 -2.58 -2.33
C THR A 733 -22.03 -1.17 -2.02
N LEU A 734 -22.73 -1.02 -0.89
CA LEU A 734 -23.04 0.26 -0.28
C LEU A 734 -22.01 0.52 0.82
N GLY A 735 -21.25 1.61 0.71
CA GLY A 735 -20.23 2.01 1.67
C GLY A 735 -20.55 3.35 2.31
N VAL A 736 -20.09 3.53 3.54
CA VAL A 736 -20.02 4.83 4.21
C VAL A 736 -18.68 4.95 4.91
N SER A 737 -17.97 6.04 4.66
CA SER A 737 -16.73 6.39 5.34
C SER A 737 -16.96 7.55 6.31
N ASN A 738 -16.25 7.51 7.46
CA ASN A 738 -16.32 8.54 8.49
C ASN A 738 -17.76 8.89 8.90
N ILE A 739 -18.57 7.85 9.19
CA ILE A 739 -20.03 7.95 9.43
C ILE A 739 -20.41 9.01 10.49
N PHE A 740 -19.55 9.24 11.48
CA PHE A 740 -19.78 10.21 12.56
C PHE A 740 -19.17 11.58 12.28
N ASN A 741 -18.52 11.77 11.12
CA ASN A 741 -17.80 13.01 10.76
C ASN A 741 -16.77 13.46 11.81
N THR A 742 -16.06 12.50 12.41
CA THR A 742 -15.10 12.73 13.50
C THR A 742 -13.65 12.76 13.05
N ARG A 743 -13.35 12.37 11.81
CA ARG A 743 -12.01 12.39 11.19
C ARG A 743 -11.62 13.82 10.84
N LYS A 744 -11.26 14.59 11.87
CA LYS A 744 -10.85 15.99 11.78
C LYS A 744 -9.52 16.15 12.48
N THR A 745 -8.58 16.85 11.84
CA THR A 745 -7.32 17.23 12.49
C THR A 745 -7.55 18.51 13.29
N ARG A 746 -7.13 18.51 14.55
CA ARG A 746 -7.15 19.67 15.43
C ARG A 746 -5.78 19.83 16.02
N GLU A 747 -5.16 20.95 15.75
CA GLU A 747 -3.77 21.25 16.10
C GLU A 747 -3.68 22.56 16.85
N THR A 748 -2.78 22.60 17.82
CA THR A 748 -2.38 23.84 18.50
C THR A 748 -0.89 24.00 18.29
N THR A 749 -0.47 25.05 17.58
CA THR A 749 0.94 25.39 17.37
C THR A 749 1.29 26.59 18.23
N THR A 750 2.38 26.47 18.99
CA THR A 750 2.83 27.49 19.94
C THR A 750 4.24 27.94 19.58
N GLY A 751 4.46 29.22 19.54
CA GLY A 751 5.76 29.88 19.47
C GLY A 751 5.95 30.87 20.62
N ASN A 752 7.04 31.63 20.59
CA ASN A 752 7.36 32.58 21.65
C ASN A 752 6.27 33.66 21.81
N ASP A 753 5.75 34.15 20.68
CA ASP A 753 4.84 35.30 20.66
C ASP A 753 3.47 34.98 20.03
N PHE A 754 3.17 33.70 19.83
CA PHE A 754 1.92 33.26 19.20
C PHE A 754 1.40 31.91 19.69
N VAL A 755 0.08 31.79 19.59
CA VAL A 755 -0.65 30.50 19.67
C VAL A 755 -1.64 30.43 18.51
N VAL A 756 -1.61 29.32 17.76
CA VAL A 756 -2.51 29.04 16.64
C VAL A 756 -3.27 27.75 16.91
N ASN A 757 -4.59 27.82 16.98
CA ASN A 757 -5.48 26.66 17.01
C ASN A 757 -6.07 26.46 15.62
N GLN A 758 -5.82 25.32 15.00
CA GLN A 758 -6.32 25.00 13.67
C GLN A 758 -7.20 23.74 13.70
N MET A 759 -8.29 23.76 12.94
CA MET A 759 -9.10 22.57 12.68
C MET A 759 -9.29 22.39 11.19
N THR A 760 -8.91 21.21 10.69
CA THR A 760 -9.03 20.84 9.28
C THR A 760 -9.97 19.66 9.12
N ASN A 761 -10.96 19.79 8.21
CA ASN A 761 -11.93 18.76 7.87
C ASN A 761 -12.10 18.67 6.35
N PHE A 762 -11.28 17.84 5.69
CA PHE A 762 -11.38 17.55 4.26
C PHE A 762 -12.04 16.18 3.99
N ASN A 763 -12.43 15.45 5.04
CA ASN A 763 -12.96 14.09 4.96
C ASN A 763 -14.31 13.96 5.70
N ALA A 764 -15.28 14.80 5.33
CA ALA A 764 -16.65 14.64 5.79
C ALA A 764 -17.20 13.23 5.45
N ALA A 765 -18.30 12.85 6.11
CA ALA A 765 -18.95 11.57 5.84
C ALA A 765 -19.29 11.41 4.36
N ARG A 766 -18.89 10.29 3.75
CA ARG A 766 -19.11 10.00 2.33
C ARG A 766 -19.84 8.68 2.17
N TRP A 767 -20.90 8.71 1.37
CA TRP A 767 -21.65 7.53 0.96
C TRP A 767 -21.30 7.16 -0.46
N ASN A 768 -21.12 5.87 -0.74
CA ASN A 768 -20.87 5.38 -2.08
C ASN A 768 -21.66 4.11 -2.38
N LEU A 769 -22.12 3.97 -3.61
CA LEU A 769 -22.72 2.77 -4.17
C LEU A 769 -21.86 2.31 -5.33
N ASN A 770 -21.35 1.09 -5.24
CA ASN A 770 -20.45 0.51 -6.22
C ASN A 770 -21.07 -0.75 -6.82
N PHE A 771 -21.14 -0.81 -8.13
CA PHE A 771 -21.50 -2.00 -8.90
C PHE A 771 -20.29 -2.49 -9.67
N ASN A 772 -19.86 -3.72 -9.44
CA ASN A 772 -18.76 -4.36 -10.17
C ASN A 772 -19.28 -5.59 -10.91
N TYR A 773 -18.87 -5.75 -12.17
CA TYR A 773 -19.14 -6.92 -12.97
C TYR A 773 -17.85 -7.45 -13.60
N ARG A 774 -17.62 -8.77 -13.49
CA ARG A 774 -16.47 -9.47 -14.07
C ARG A 774 -16.94 -10.43 -15.14
N PHE A 775 -16.30 -10.41 -16.27
CA PHE A 775 -16.55 -11.35 -17.35
C PHE A 775 -15.28 -12.13 -17.68
N ASN A 776 -15.49 -13.39 -18.05
CA ASN A 776 -14.41 -14.26 -18.50
C ASN A 776 -15.01 -15.18 -19.59
N LYS A 777 -14.56 -15.02 -20.83
CA LYS A 777 -14.99 -15.86 -21.97
C LYS A 777 -14.14 -17.12 -22.11
N GLY A 778 -13.08 -17.29 -21.29
CA GLY A 778 -12.27 -18.51 -21.30
C GLY A 778 -13.12 -19.72 -20.96
N LYS A 779 -13.26 -20.65 -21.90
CA LYS A 779 -13.81 -21.98 -21.59
C LYS A 779 -12.98 -22.56 -20.45
N ASN A 780 -13.64 -23.12 -19.43
CA ASN A 780 -13.02 -24.11 -18.54
C ASN A 780 -12.55 -25.27 -19.43
N ARG A 781 -11.40 -25.15 -20.02
CA ARG A 781 -10.73 -26.28 -20.65
C ARG A 781 -10.35 -27.18 -19.50
N LYS A 782 -11.08 -28.30 -19.32
CA LYS A 782 -10.55 -29.47 -18.63
C LYS A 782 -9.13 -29.62 -19.13
N GLU A 783 -8.15 -29.64 -18.25
CA GLU A 783 -6.78 -29.97 -18.58
C GLU A 783 -6.80 -31.30 -19.32
N HIS A 784 -6.66 -31.25 -20.62
CA HIS A 784 -6.27 -32.41 -21.38
C HIS A 784 -4.81 -32.66 -21.04
N GLN A 785 -4.57 -33.63 -20.17
CA GLN A 785 -3.28 -34.30 -20.06
C GLN A 785 -2.84 -34.65 -21.47
N SER A 786 -1.83 -33.98 -22.00
CA SER A 786 -1.10 -34.45 -23.14
C SER A 786 -0.19 -35.58 -22.65
N ASN A 787 -0.66 -36.82 -22.82
CA ASN A 787 0.24 -37.97 -22.97
C ASN A 787 1.15 -37.66 -24.16
N ARG A 788 2.43 -37.36 -23.90
CA ARG A 788 3.53 -37.65 -24.83
C ARG A 788 4.76 -38.02 -24.02
N GLU A 789 5.20 -39.22 -24.39
CA GLU A 789 6.37 -40.01 -24.05
C GLU A 789 7.64 -39.24 -23.76
#